data_d55a6dd7c15bffe11f239406c042e6fa
#
_entry.id   d55a6dd7c15bffe11f239406c042e6fa
#
_cell.length_a   1.000
_cell.length_b   1.000
_cell.length_c   1.000
_cell.angle_alpha   90.00
_cell.angle_beta   90.00
_cell.angle_gamma   90.00
#
_symmetry.space_group_name_H-M   'P 1'
#
loop_
_entity.id
_entity.type
_entity.pdbx_description
1 polymer ?
#
loop_
_entity_poly.entity_id
_entity_poly.type
_entity_poly.pdbx_seq_one_letter_code
_entity_poly.pdbx_strand_id
1 'polypeptide(L)'
;MSSTYGGWAGNVLRVNLTTGQITTESTNKYHDYIGGMGIGYKVLWDDHVDGIKATDEENKLVISAGPLSGSGAICSARTTITSRNPVIRGHLITDGHFGGHFSPELKYAGYDAIIIEGKSSTPVWLKIVDDKVTLEPADSLWGVGVFDTFATVSKMMGQQAQVAAIGPAGENLVAQSTFQTQGGHSAGGHGSVLGSKKLKAIGIIGTGRVEIAESTTNEQLRALDDHILGIIGANNQGVVPKEPQSWAEYSGGSSRWRGGPGVTWGAADDPVILEETPWDDRQKVGMRTSMAEMYFGREEANKIFKRPGGCHSCPIRCFCELKNPKMKTEYNLPTEYLTNTCMGFLDPWYSMGKPGNGEKKTDIMTIGGYYMDDLAIWSAYGQLSHLMREFTKRSFWEILLPAEEFAAINWEQYANLDAHFMQDYYTRIGLAKSYNGSNYFGRFLGTGLHNFINDEGELYNIQDVLDGVETPRMAELTFALEADLEHDYAGKTYSVFLDEGTHVFNRSMVGGLHHASEAAGQVGALLATVFNRDPQCHSHINLINCGLPYAKIAEVAESMWGENAFDPVKHYTAMNVAKAKFAKWCLVKNVLHDSLTVCNWMFPLLVSPDVNKDYLGDSSIESQMFSLVTGIETSEQELDDKAERVLQLHRALTVLQMKEPDQRNNHDELCEWVYDMDPEAAFGDEGTIKMDRDDIQLGLDLFYEEMGWDKATGVPTRATLERFNLGYAADKLESLGLLPA
;
A
#
# COMPACT_ATOMS: atom_id res chain seq x y z
N MET A 1 -21.42 -21.21 -16.99
CA MET A 1 -22.75 -20.99 -16.41
C MET A 1 -22.78 -19.53 -16.02
N SER A 2 -23.74 -18.73 -16.50
CA SER A 2 -23.85 -17.34 -16.06
C SER A 2 -24.01 -17.32 -14.54
N SER A 3 -23.32 -16.44 -13.84
CA SER A 3 -23.55 -16.25 -12.41
C SER A 3 -25.01 -15.84 -12.21
N THR A 4 -25.64 -16.30 -11.14
CA THR A 4 -27.01 -15.92 -10.81
C THR A 4 -27.10 -14.45 -10.41
N TYR A 5 -25.96 -13.82 -10.14
CA TYR A 5 -25.81 -12.45 -9.66
C TYR A 5 -24.95 -11.63 -10.63
N GLY A 6 -25.21 -10.32 -10.69
CA GLY A 6 -24.36 -9.36 -11.39
C GLY A 6 -23.03 -9.13 -10.67
N GLY A 7 -22.17 -8.38 -11.30
CA GLY A 7 -20.88 -7.96 -10.73
C GLY A 7 -19.74 -8.95 -10.89
N TRP A 8 -19.95 -10.24 -10.75
CA TRP A 8 -18.90 -11.23 -10.97
C TRP A 8 -18.84 -11.71 -12.42
N ALA A 9 -17.61 -11.94 -12.93
CA ALA A 9 -17.39 -12.52 -14.25
C ALA A 9 -17.65 -14.04 -14.26
N GLY A 10 -17.63 -14.68 -13.09
CA GLY A 10 -18.02 -16.07 -12.88
C GLY A 10 -16.89 -17.09 -12.92
N ASN A 11 -15.66 -16.69 -13.32
CA ASN A 11 -14.51 -17.59 -13.40
C ASN A 11 -13.30 -17.05 -12.67
N VAL A 12 -12.54 -17.96 -12.10
CA VAL A 12 -11.19 -17.75 -11.56
C VAL A 12 -10.20 -18.54 -12.44
N LEU A 13 -9.19 -17.88 -12.94
CA LEU A 13 -8.15 -18.47 -13.77
C LEU A 13 -7.04 -19.05 -12.89
N ARG A 14 -6.65 -20.30 -13.09
CA ARG A 14 -5.54 -20.94 -12.39
C ARG A 14 -4.45 -21.30 -13.39
N VAL A 15 -3.23 -20.80 -13.19
CA VAL A 15 -2.08 -20.96 -14.08
C VAL A 15 -0.94 -21.61 -13.32
N ASN A 16 -0.60 -22.83 -13.68
CA ASN A 16 0.55 -23.53 -13.14
C ASN A 16 1.76 -23.38 -14.07
N LEU A 17 2.74 -22.60 -13.61
CA LEU A 17 3.92 -22.24 -14.40
C LEU A 17 4.91 -23.40 -14.58
N THR A 18 4.90 -24.39 -13.66
CA THR A 18 5.79 -25.57 -13.74
C THR A 18 5.33 -26.54 -14.83
N THR A 19 4.01 -26.75 -14.93
CA THR A 19 3.43 -27.69 -15.88
C THR A 19 2.91 -27.06 -17.15
N GLY A 20 2.73 -25.74 -17.17
CA GLY A 20 2.06 -25.00 -18.23
C GLY A 20 0.53 -25.19 -18.25
N GLN A 21 -0.03 -25.87 -17.24
CA GLN A 21 -1.47 -26.13 -17.19
C GLN A 21 -2.24 -24.85 -16.87
N ILE A 22 -3.28 -24.57 -17.63
CA ILE A 22 -4.21 -23.44 -17.45
C ILE A 22 -5.62 -24.00 -17.30
N THR A 23 -6.28 -23.67 -16.21
CA THR A 23 -7.63 -24.13 -15.89
C THR A 23 -8.48 -23.00 -15.35
N THR A 24 -9.79 -23.20 -15.31
CA THR A 24 -10.73 -22.28 -14.69
C THR A 24 -11.57 -22.99 -13.65
N GLU A 25 -11.94 -22.25 -12.63
CA GLU A 25 -12.88 -22.68 -11.61
C GLU A 25 -13.97 -21.62 -11.40
N SER A 26 -15.10 -22.02 -10.81
CA SER A 26 -16.20 -21.06 -10.61
C SER A 26 -15.92 -20.08 -9.47
N THR A 27 -16.21 -18.79 -9.70
CA THR A 27 -16.16 -17.77 -8.66
C THR A 27 -17.23 -17.97 -7.57
N ASN A 28 -18.28 -18.74 -7.82
CA ASN A 28 -19.39 -18.91 -6.89
C ASN A 28 -18.94 -19.37 -5.48
N LYS A 29 -17.87 -20.15 -5.38
CA LYS A 29 -17.36 -20.59 -4.08
C LYS A 29 -16.74 -19.47 -3.23
N TYR A 30 -16.52 -18.30 -3.83
CA TYR A 30 -15.91 -17.15 -3.18
C TYR A 30 -16.89 -16.01 -2.90
N HIS A 31 -18.16 -16.09 -3.31
CA HIS A 31 -19.13 -15.00 -3.14
C HIS A 31 -19.32 -14.59 -1.67
N ASP A 32 -19.17 -15.53 -0.73
CA ASP A 32 -19.20 -15.25 0.71
C ASP A 32 -18.01 -14.42 1.20
N TYR A 33 -16.96 -14.32 0.40
CA TYR A 33 -15.74 -13.53 0.63
C TYR A 33 -15.71 -12.27 -0.24
N ILE A 34 -16.82 -11.88 -0.84
CA ILE A 34 -17.01 -10.69 -1.68
C ILE A 34 -16.21 -10.78 -3.00
N GLY A 35 -14.89 -10.63 -2.95
CA GLY A 35 -14.00 -10.53 -4.11
C GLY A 35 -12.58 -10.14 -3.66
N GLY A 36 -11.77 -9.60 -4.54
CA GLY A 36 -10.49 -8.97 -4.22
C GLY A 36 -9.68 -9.69 -3.12
N MET A 37 -9.42 -8.98 -2.04
CA MET A 37 -8.71 -9.50 -0.87
C MET A 37 -9.34 -10.79 -0.33
N GLY A 38 -10.67 -10.86 -0.27
CA GLY A 38 -11.36 -12.04 0.26
C GLY A 38 -11.12 -13.29 -0.56
N ILE A 39 -11.10 -13.21 -1.89
CA ILE A 39 -10.70 -14.33 -2.75
C ILE A 39 -9.26 -14.74 -2.44
N GLY A 40 -8.34 -13.76 -2.37
CA GLY A 40 -6.92 -14.01 -2.11
C GLY A 40 -6.69 -14.78 -0.82
N TYR A 41 -7.23 -14.31 0.28
CA TYR A 41 -7.07 -14.96 1.59
C TYR A 41 -7.74 -16.34 1.65
N LYS A 42 -8.91 -16.50 1.02
CA LYS A 42 -9.58 -17.82 0.98
C LYS A 42 -8.80 -18.84 0.17
N VAL A 43 -8.28 -18.46 -0.99
CA VAL A 43 -7.40 -19.32 -1.80
C VAL A 43 -6.17 -19.73 -1.02
N LEU A 44 -5.50 -18.78 -0.37
CA LEU A 44 -4.26 -19.05 0.36
C LEU A 44 -4.50 -19.81 1.66
N TRP A 45 -5.70 -19.75 2.23
CA TRP A 45 -6.11 -20.63 3.31
C TRP A 45 -6.30 -22.08 2.81
N ASP A 46 -7.07 -22.26 1.74
CA ASP A 46 -7.39 -23.60 1.20
C ASP A 46 -6.13 -24.31 0.69
N ASP A 47 -5.23 -23.56 0.10
CA ASP A 47 -3.99 -24.05 -0.51
C ASP A 47 -2.76 -23.82 0.38
N HIS A 48 -2.96 -23.69 1.70
CA HIS A 48 -1.89 -23.37 2.65
C HIS A 48 -0.79 -24.42 2.67
N VAL A 49 0.45 -23.95 2.59
CA VAL A 49 1.67 -24.76 2.75
C VAL A 49 2.49 -24.19 3.90
N ASP A 50 2.87 -25.07 4.81
CA ASP A 50 3.67 -24.72 5.99
C ASP A 50 5.15 -24.50 5.66
N GLY A 51 5.78 -23.55 6.38
CA GLY A 51 7.24 -23.41 6.44
C GLY A 51 7.92 -22.91 5.18
N ILE A 52 7.15 -22.43 4.18
CA ILE A 52 7.69 -21.89 2.94
C ILE A 52 8.00 -20.40 3.06
N LYS A 53 8.99 -19.95 2.28
CA LYS A 53 9.33 -18.54 2.10
C LYS A 53 8.52 -17.91 0.94
N ALA A 54 8.53 -16.60 0.86
CA ALA A 54 7.82 -15.86 -0.19
C ALA A 54 8.30 -16.20 -1.62
N THR A 55 9.58 -16.54 -1.79
CA THR A 55 10.20 -16.85 -3.10
C THR A 55 10.20 -18.35 -3.45
N ASP A 56 9.65 -19.20 -2.60
CA ASP A 56 9.56 -20.64 -2.86
C ASP A 56 8.52 -20.94 -3.96
N GLU A 57 8.72 -22.04 -4.66
CA GLU A 57 7.86 -22.45 -5.77
C GLU A 57 6.42 -22.68 -5.32
N GLU A 58 6.23 -23.21 -4.12
CA GLU A 58 4.95 -23.55 -3.50
C GLU A 58 4.14 -22.30 -3.10
N ASN A 59 4.78 -21.15 -2.92
CA ASN A 59 4.05 -19.92 -2.62
C ASN A 59 3.14 -19.56 -3.79
N LYS A 60 1.85 -19.47 -3.54
CA LYS A 60 0.86 -19.02 -4.53
C LYS A 60 0.68 -17.52 -4.48
N LEU A 61 0.36 -16.96 -5.63
CA LEU A 61 0.05 -15.55 -5.75
C LEU A 61 -1.30 -15.41 -6.43
N VAL A 62 -2.18 -14.62 -5.82
CA VAL A 62 -3.54 -14.37 -6.30
C VAL A 62 -3.69 -12.91 -6.68
N ILE A 63 -4.07 -12.65 -7.93
CA ILE A 63 -4.42 -11.31 -8.44
C ILE A 63 -5.92 -11.31 -8.64
N SER A 64 -6.66 -10.40 -8.00
CA SER A 64 -8.11 -10.48 -7.95
C SER A 64 -8.80 -9.13 -8.04
N ALA A 65 -9.98 -9.15 -8.64
CA ALA A 65 -10.93 -8.04 -8.76
C ALA A 65 -12.14 -8.28 -7.85
N GLY A 66 -12.79 -7.21 -7.45
CA GLY A 66 -14.06 -7.26 -6.74
C GLY A 66 -15.28 -7.21 -7.68
N PRO A 67 -16.48 -7.38 -7.13
CA PRO A 67 -17.72 -7.40 -7.94
C PRO A 67 -18.04 -6.04 -8.58
N LEU A 68 -17.51 -4.95 -8.05
CA LEU A 68 -17.74 -3.61 -8.58
C LEU A 68 -16.81 -3.23 -9.74
N SER A 69 -15.68 -3.92 -9.90
CA SER A 69 -14.73 -3.63 -10.98
C SER A 69 -15.33 -3.87 -12.35
N GLY A 70 -15.18 -2.88 -13.23
CA GLY A 70 -15.69 -2.95 -14.61
C GLY A 70 -17.20 -2.77 -14.76
N SER A 71 -17.96 -2.60 -13.67
CA SER A 71 -19.40 -2.35 -13.71
C SER A 71 -19.79 -0.90 -14.04
N GLY A 72 -18.80 0.02 -14.00
CA GLY A 72 -19.03 1.46 -14.10
C GLY A 72 -19.17 2.16 -12.75
N ALA A 73 -19.24 1.43 -11.64
CA ALA A 73 -19.27 2.02 -10.30
C ALA A 73 -18.07 2.93 -10.06
N ILE A 74 -18.29 4.06 -9.39
CA ILE A 74 -17.27 5.09 -9.17
C ILE A 74 -16.12 4.53 -8.33
N CYS A 75 -14.87 4.81 -8.76
CA CYS A 75 -13.64 4.46 -8.05
C CYS A 75 -13.45 2.96 -7.74
N SER A 76 -13.96 2.06 -8.58
CA SER A 76 -13.94 0.60 -8.39
C SER A 76 -12.91 -0.15 -9.23
N ALA A 77 -11.82 0.48 -9.59
CA ALA A 77 -10.79 -0.09 -10.47
C ALA A 77 -9.52 -0.57 -9.76
N ARG A 78 -9.59 -0.83 -8.46
CA ARG A 78 -8.46 -1.42 -7.73
C ARG A 78 -8.31 -2.90 -8.08
N THR A 79 -7.11 -3.39 -7.99
CA THR A 79 -6.76 -4.81 -8.11
C THR A 79 -6.02 -5.21 -6.85
N THR A 80 -6.38 -6.32 -6.26
CA THR A 80 -5.68 -6.88 -5.10
C THR A 80 -4.70 -7.96 -5.56
N ILE A 81 -3.52 -7.99 -4.98
CA ILE A 81 -2.56 -9.06 -5.11
C ILE A 81 -2.26 -9.61 -3.71
N THR A 82 -2.33 -10.93 -3.54
CA THR A 82 -2.18 -11.58 -2.22
C THR A 82 -1.19 -12.74 -2.34
N SER A 83 -0.19 -12.78 -1.49
CA SER A 83 0.77 -13.89 -1.38
C SER A 83 1.59 -13.77 -0.09
N ARG A 84 2.44 -14.75 0.22
CA ARG A 84 3.55 -14.50 1.15
C ARG A 84 4.45 -13.43 0.56
N ASN A 85 4.93 -12.52 1.41
CA ASN A 85 5.67 -11.35 0.97
C ASN A 85 7.00 -11.24 1.72
N PRO A 86 8.13 -11.04 1.01
CA PRO A 86 9.45 -10.98 1.65
C PRO A 86 9.70 -9.69 2.43
N VAL A 87 8.86 -8.68 2.28
CA VAL A 87 8.95 -7.42 3.04
C VAL A 87 8.43 -7.59 4.46
N ILE A 88 7.64 -8.64 4.72
CA ILE A 88 7.08 -8.90 6.04
C ILE A 88 7.94 -9.92 6.78
N ARG A 89 8.31 -9.61 8.01
CA ARG A 89 9.04 -10.55 8.88
C ARG A 89 8.32 -11.90 8.96
N GLY A 90 9.06 -12.98 8.83
CA GLY A 90 8.50 -14.33 8.76
C GLY A 90 7.80 -14.67 7.45
N HIS A 91 7.89 -13.79 6.43
CA HIS A 91 7.25 -13.97 5.13
C HIS A 91 5.76 -14.31 5.25
N LEU A 92 5.04 -13.60 6.12
CA LEU A 92 3.61 -13.79 6.29
C LEU A 92 2.84 -13.41 5.01
N ILE A 93 1.63 -13.93 4.88
CA ILE A 93 0.73 -13.52 3.81
C ILE A 93 0.27 -12.09 4.07
N THR A 94 0.37 -11.29 3.03
CA THR A 94 -0.18 -9.95 2.97
C THR A 94 -0.77 -9.69 1.60
N ASP A 95 -1.43 -8.57 1.48
CA ASP A 95 -1.98 -8.07 0.25
C ASP A 95 -1.30 -6.76 -0.17
N GLY A 96 -1.33 -6.52 -1.46
CA GLY A 96 -0.97 -5.25 -2.08
C GLY A 96 -2.07 -4.83 -3.05
N HIS A 97 -2.12 -3.54 -3.38
CA HIS A 97 -3.17 -3.02 -4.23
C HIS A 97 -2.61 -2.06 -5.26
N PHE A 98 -3.16 -2.11 -6.44
CA PHE A 98 -2.86 -1.15 -7.49
C PHE A 98 -4.13 -0.72 -8.23
N GLY A 99 -4.12 0.51 -8.73
CA GLY A 99 -5.22 1.07 -9.51
C GLY A 99 -4.99 0.93 -11.02
N GLY A 100 -5.57 1.84 -11.79
CA GLY A 100 -5.43 1.87 -13.25
C GLY A 100 -6.64 1.27 -13.96
N HIS A 101 -6.39 0.42 -14.95
CA HIS A 101 -7.42 -0.20 -15.81
C HIS A 101 -7.33 -1.72 -15.83
N PHE A 102 -6.43 -2.32 -15.05
CA PHE A 102 -6.12 -3.75 -15.12
C PHE A 102 -7.30 -4.63 -14.66
N SER A 103 -7.91 -4.35 -13.49
CA SER A 103 -9.02 -5.16 -12.98
C SER A 103 -10.29 -5.06 -13.85
N PRO A 104 -10.70 -3.90 -14.38
CA PRO A 104 -11.79 -3.85 -15.33
C PRO A 104 -11.52 -4.72 -16.57
N GLU A 105 -10.31 -4.66 -17.12
CA GLU A 105 -9.94 -5.45 -18.29
C GLU A 105 -9.96 -6.95 -18.01
N LEU A 106 -9.49 -7.35 -16.80
CA LEU A 106 -9.57 -8.75 -16.35
C LEU A 106 -11.03 -9.23 -16.30
N LYS A 107 -11.93 -8.39 -15.79
CA LYS A 107 -13.37 -8.67 -15.74
C LYS A 107 -13.97 -8.79 -17.15
N TYR A 108 -13.58 -7.91 -18.07
CA TYR A 108 -14.05 -7.96 -19.46
C TYR A 108 -13.50 -9.20 -20.19
N ALA A 109 -12.36 -9.72 -19.79
CA ALA A 109 -11.84 -11.01 -20.27
C ALA A 109 -12.55 -12.23 -19.67
N GLY A 110 -13.47 -12.03 -18.70
CA GLY A 110 -14.29 -13.09 -18.13
C GLY A 110 -13.76 -13.69 -16.82
N TYR A 111 -12.83 -13.01 -16.12
CA TYR A 111 -12.22 -13.54 -14.92
C TYR A 111 -12.33 -12.57 -13.73
N ASP A 112 -12.58 -13.12 -12.53
CA ASP A 112 -12.59 -12.40 -11.27
C ASP A 112 -11.22 -12.47 -10.57
N ALA A 113 -10.43 -13.48 -10.85
CA ALA A 113 -9.08 -13.62 -10.30
C ALA A 113 -8.18 -14.48 -11.19
N ILE A 114 -6.86 -14.32 -10.97
CA ILE A 114 -5.79 -15.15 -11.52
C ILE A 114 -5.00 -15.73 -10.35
N ILE A 115 -4.87 -17.06 -10.30
CA ILE A 115 -4.04 -17.77 -9.32
C ILE A 115 -2.79 -18.27 -10.05
N ILE A 116 -1.62 -17.79 -9.61
CA ILE A 116 -0.32 -18.21 -10.15
C ILE A 116 0.31 -19.22 -9.21
N GLU A 117 0.64 -20.39 -9.75
CA GLU A 117 1.25 -21.52 -9.04
C GLU A 117 2.53 -21.96 -9.72
N GLY A 118 3.41 -22.60 -8.93
CA GLY A 118 4.64 -23.18 -9.48
C GLY A 118 5.65 -22.13 -9.94
N LYS A 119 6.61 -22.58 -10.76
CA LYS A 119 7.70 -21.79 -11.29
C LYS A 119 8.05 -22.22 -12.71
N SER A 120 8.17 -21.29 -13.62
CA SER A 120 8.63 -21.60 -14.98
C SER A 120 10.12 -21.91 -15.02
N SER A 121 10.54 -22.80 -15.93
CA SER A 121 11.95 -23.09 -16.18
C SER A 121 12.68 -21.94 -16.88
N THR A 122 11.98 -21.17 -17.71
CA THR A 122 12.47 -20.00 -18.44
C THR A 122 11.56 -18.80 -18.18
N PRO A 123 12.02 -17.56 -18.44
CA PRO A 123 11.15 -16.39 -18.36
C PRO A 123 9.93 -16.49 -19.28
N VAL A 124 8.76 -16.21 -18.73
CA VAL A 124 7.48 -16.20 -19.47
C VAL A 124 6.66 -14.96 -19.13
N TRP A 125 5.69 -14.65 -19.99
CA TRP A 125 4.63 -13.71 -19.69
C TRP A 125 3.26 -14.33 -19.99
N LEU A 126 2.24 -13.94 -19.26
CA LEU A 126 0.89 -14.47 -19.41
C LEU A 126 0.09 -13.56 -20.33
N LYS A 127 -0.41 -14.13 -21.43
CA LYS A 127 -1.26 -13.45 -22.40
C LYS A 127 -2.69 -13.92 -22.25
N ILE A 128 -3.59 -12.98 -22.03
CA ILE A 128 -5.03 -13.20 -21.89
C ILE A 128 -5.75 -12.38 -22.96
N VAL A 129 -6.49 -13.05 -23.83
CA VAL A 129 -7.38 -12.41 -24.81
C VAL A 129 -8.72 -13.12 -24.70
N ASP A 130 -9.62 -12.56 -23.90
CA ASP A 130 -10.86 -13.21 -23.49
C ASP A 130 -10.59 -14.62 -22.92
N ASP A 131 -11.19 -15.66 -23.47
CA ASP A 131 -11.03 -17.06 -23.05
C ASP A 131 -9.73 -17.72 -23.56
N LYS A 132 -8.95 -17.01 -24.36
CA LYS A 132 -7.67 -17.51 -24.88
C LYS A 132 -6.53 -17.07 -23.99
N VAL A 133 -6.02 -18.01 -23.22
CA VAL A 133 -4.93 -17.78 -22.27
C VAL A 133 -3.73 -18.63 -22.66
N THR A 134 -2.55 -17.98 -22.80
CA THR A 134 -1.30 -18.65 -23.16
C THR A 134 -0.13 -18.11 -22.34
N LEU A 135 0.88 -18.97 -22.13
CA LEU A 135 2.19 -18.58 -21.62
C LEU A 135 3.12 -18.37 -22.83
N GLU A 136 3.64 -17.16 -22.94
CA GLU A 136 4.52 -16.76 -24.03
C GLU A 136 5.97 -16.59 -23.50
N PRO A 137 7.00 -16.86 -24.33
CA PRO A 137 8.39 -16.62 -23.94
C PRO A 137 8.65 -15.14 -23.61
N ALA A 138 9.42 -14.88 -22.56
CA ALA A 138 9.81 -13.54 -22.11
C ALA A 138 11.33 -13.33 -22.06
N ASP A 139 12.12 -14.17 -22.73
CA ASP A 139 13.59 -14.04 -22.71
C ASP A 139 14.06 -12.65 -23.17
N SER A 140 13.42 -12.08 -24.18
CA SER A 140 13.74 -10.73 -24.69
C SER A 140 13.26 -9.58 -23.79
N LEU A 141 12.41 -9.87 -22.82
CA LEU A 141 11.88 -8.91 -21.85
C LEU A 141 12.59 -8.99 -20.51
N TRP A 142 13.33 -10.07 -20.26
CA TRP A 142 14.05 -10.27 -19.01
C TRP A 142 15.26 -9.34 -18.94
N GLY A 143 15.41 -8.60 -17.84
CA GLY A 143 16.38 -7.53 -17.68
C GLY A 143 15.93 -6.18 -18.22
N VAL A 144 14.75 -6.09 -18.83
CA VAL A 144 14.19 -4.85 -19.39
C VAL A 144 13.31 -4.15 -18.36
N GLY A 145 13.36 -2.83 -18.31
CA GLY A 145 12.49 -2.02 -17.44
C GLY A 145 11.01 -2.14 -17.76
N VAL A 146 10.15 -1.71 -16.83
CA VAL A 146 8.70 -1.87 -17.01
C VAL A 146 8.15 -1.03 -18.17
N PHE A 147 8.71 0.15 -18.43
CA PHE A 147 8.20 1.02 -19.50
C PHE A 147 8.36 0.38 -20.89
N ASP A 148 9.54 -0.16 -21.17
CA ASP A 148 9.78 -0.88 -22.43
C ASP A 148 9.04 -2.22 -22.47
N THR A 149 8.85 -2.88 -21.33
CA THR A 149 8.02 -4.09 -21.23
C THR A 149 6.57 -3.78 -21.60
N PHE A 150 5.98 -2.71 -21.06
CA PHE A 150 4.62 -2.27 -21.42
C PHE A 150 4.50 -1.96 -22.90
N ALA A 151 5.43 -1.18 -23.45
CA ALA A 151 5.43 -0.83 -24.86
C ALA A 151 5.51 -2.08 -25.77
N THR A 152 6.37 -3.02 -25.40
CA THR A 152 6.60 -4.25 -26.20
C THR A 152 5.38 -5.18 -26.14
N VAL A 153 4.86 -5.46 -24.96
CA VAL A 153 3.68 -6.32 -24.79
C VAL A 153 2.44 -5.68 -25.46
N SER A 154 2.22 -4.38 -25.27
CA SER A 154 1.13 -3.67 -25.95
C SER A 154 1.28 -3.69 -27.47
N LYS A 155 2.49 -3.63 -28.01
CA LYS A 155 2.74 -3.78 -29.45
C LYS A 155 2.41 -5.18 -29.94
N MET A 156 2.70 -6.22 -29.15
CA MET A 156 2.41 -7.62 -29.50
C MET A 156 0.92 -7.95 -29.44
N MET A 157 0.18 -7.35 -28.49
CA MET A 157 -1.23 -7.66 -28.27
C MET A 157 -2.19 -6.69 -28.97
N GLY A 158 -1.87 -5.41 -28.97
CA GLY A 158 -2.71 -4.28 -29.41
C GLY A 158 -2.66 -3.15 -28.41
N GLN A 159 -2.88 -1.92 -28.88
CA GLN A 159 -2.77 -0.71 -28.06
C GLN A 159 -3.78 -0.65 -26.89
N GLN A 160 -4.86 -1.41 -26.96
CA GLN A 160 -5.87 -1.51 -25.91
C GLN A 160 -5.46 -2.44 -24.76
N ALA A 161 -4.40 -3.24 -24.93
CA ALA A 161 -3.97 -4.17 -23.90
C ALA A 161 -3.60 -3.44 -22.61
N GLN A 162 -4.11 -3.96 -21.49
CA GLN A 162 -3.66 -3.56 -20.16
C GLN A 162 -2.55 -4.50 -19.71
N VAL A 163 -1.42 -3.92 -19.33
CA VAL A 163 -0.23 -4.68 -18.98
C VAL A 163 0.19 -4.36 -17.56
N ALA A 164 0.50 -5.41 -16.80
CA ALA A 164 1.21 -5.31 -15.54
C ALA A 164 2.51 -6.11 -15.62
N ALA A 165 3.60 -5.59 -15.06
CA ALA A 165 4.92 -6.20 -15.19
C ALA A 165 5.78 -5.99 -13.94
N ILE A 166 6.78 -6.84 -13.78
CA ILE A 166 7.92 -6.62 -12.89
C ILE A 166 9.07 -5.99 -13.67
N GLY A 167 9.84 -5.17 -12.99
CA GLY A 167 11.11 -4.67 -13.49
C GLY A 167 12.29 -5.54 -13.08
N PRO A 168 13.51 -5.11 -13.41
CA PRO A 168 14.74 -5.77 -12.99
C PRO A 168 14.82 -6.05 -11.49
N ALA A 169 14.24 -5.19 -10.64
CA ALA A 169 14.21 -5.42 -9.19
C ALA A 169 13.50 -6.73 -8.81
N GLY A 170 12.34 -7.00 -9.42
CA GLY A 170 11.63 -8.26 -9.20
C GLY A 170 12.42 -9.47 -9.69
N GLU A 171 13.05 -9.36 -10.87
CA GLU A 171 13.87 -10.41 -11.47
C GLU A 171 15.10 -10.76 -10.61
N ASN A 172 15.66 -9.76 -9.92
CA ASN A 172 16.80 -9.91 -9.01
C ASN A 172 16.38 -10.25 -7.56
N LEU A 173 15.11 -10.51 -7.33
CA LEU A 173 14.54 -10.88 -6.04
C LEU A 173 14.72 -9.80 -4.97
N VAL A 174 14.70 -8.55 -5.39
CA VAL A 174 14.68 -7.41 -4.47
C VAL A 174 13.39 -7.45 -3.68
N ALA A 175 13.48 -7.54 -2.35
CA ALA A 175 12.31 -7.68 -1.47
C ALA A 175 11.31 -6.53 -1.67
N GLN A 176 11.82 -5.32 -1.89
CA GLN A 176 11.04 -4.10 -2.10
C GLN A 176 10.67 -3.86 -3.58
N SER A 177 10.61 -4.90 -4.39
CA SER A 177 10.15 -4.78 -5.77
C SER A 177 8.64 -4.80 -5.91
N THR A 178 8.14 -4.15 -6.95
CA THR A 178 6.71 -4.03 -7.22
C THR A 178 6.26 -4.85 -8.43
N PHE A 179 4.97 -5.13 -8.47
CA PHE A 179 4.23 -5.47 -9.67
C PHE A 179 3.47 -4.24 -10.11
N GLN A 180 3.80 -3.68 -11.26
CA GLN A 180 3.40 -2.35 -11.70
C GLN A 180 2.56 -2.38 -12.95
N THR A 181 1.56 -1.49 -13.04
CA THR A 181 0.72 -1.30 -14.23
C THR A 181 1.11 -0.05 -15.02
N GLN A 182 0.67 0.01 -16.26
CA GLN A 182 0.69 1.23 -17.05
C GLN A 182 -0.01 2.37 -16.28
N GLY A 183 0.59 3.53 -16.19
CA GLY A 183 0.07 4.63 -15.39
C GLY A 183 0.64 4.70 -13.98
N GLY A 184 1.66 3.88 -13.66
CA GLY A 184 2.47 4.03 -12.45
C GLY A 184 1.83 3.49 -11.16
N HIS A 185 0.75 2.72 -11.24
CA HIS A 185 0.18 2.05 -10.06
C HIS A 185 0.91 0.73 -9.78
N SER A 186 1.23 0.47 -8.53
CA SER A 186 2.03 -0.69 -8.15
C SER A 186 1.56 -1.33 -6.84
N ALA A 187 1.85 -2.63 -6.70
CA ALA A 187 1.67 -3.39 -5.47
C ALA A 187 3.04 -3.78 -4.91
N GLY A 188 3.33 -3.32 -3.71
CA GLY A 188 4.64 -3.45 -3.09
C GLY A 188 4.98 -4.85 -2.62
N GLY A 189 6.26 -5.23 -2.72
CA GLY A 189 6.81 -6.48 -2.23
C GLY A 189 6.47 -7.74 -3.02
N HIS A 190 5.57 -7.68 -3.99
CA HIS A 190 5.13 -8.84 -4.77
C HIS A 190 5.94 -9.04 -6.07
N GLY A 191 6.76 -8.06 -6.45
CA GLY A 191 7.60 -8.16 -7.65
C GLY A 191 8.59 -9.31 -7.58
N SER A 192 9.25 -9.50 -6.45
CA SER A 192 10.21 -10.60 -6.22
C SER A 192 9.53 -11.97 -6.18
N VAL A 193 8.29 -12.06 -5.72
CA VAL A 193 7.49 -13.30 -5.78
C VAL A 193 7.25 -13.70 -7.23
N LEU A 194 6.84 -12.77 -8.08
CA LEU A 194 6.69 -13.01 -9.52
C LEU A 194 8.03 -13.29 -10.20
N GLY A 195 9.08 -12.57 -9.82
CA GLY A 195 10.44 -12.81 -10.31
C GLY A 195 10.96 -14.20 -9.97
N SER A 196 10.73 -14.69 -8.73
CA SER A 196 11.11 -16.05 -8.33
C SER A 196 10.43 -17.12 -9.17
N LYS A 197 9.22 -16.84 -9.66
CA LYS A 197 8.43 -17.70 -10.56
C LYS A 197 8.77 -17.52 -12.03
N LYS A 198 9.64 -16.59 -12.36
CA LYS A 198 10.01 -16.18 -13.72
C LYS A 198 8.81 -15.71 -14.57
N LEU A 199 7.82 -15.10 -13.95
CA LEU A 199 6.69 -14.44 -14.62
C LEU A 199 6.97 -12.95 -14.77
N LYS A 200 7.31 -12.53 -15.99
CA LYS A 200 7.72 -11.14 -16.30
C LYS A 200 6.54 -10.17 -16.32
N ALA A 201 5.46 -10.57 -16.96
CA ALA A 201 4.32 -9.69 -17.20
C ALA A 201 3.01 -10.47 -17.36
N ILE A 202 1.91 -9.76 -17.22
CA ILE A 202 0.57 -10.21 -17.60
C ILE A 202 -0.02 -9.14 -18.52
N GLY A 203 -0.41 -9.54 -19.72
CA GLY A 203 -1.11 -8.69 -20.68
C GLY A 203 -2.53 -9.17 -20.89
N ILE A 204 -3.50 -8.26 -20.85
CA ILE A 204 -4.94 -8.57 -20.91
C ILE A 204 -5.62 -7.72 -21.98
N ILE A 205 -6.46 -8.36 -22.80
CA ILE A 205 -7.48 -7.75 -23.62
C ILE A 205 -8.79 -8.47 -23.32
N GLY A 206 -9.78 -7.73 -22.83
CA GLY A 206 -11.15 -8.20 -22.61
C GLY A 206 -12.13 -7.49 -23.53
N THR A 207 -12.94 -8.24 -24.26
CA THR A 207 -13.96 -7.69 -25.15
C THR A 207 -15.39 -7.83 -24.61
N GLY A 208 -15.53 -8.49 -23.46
CA GLY A 208 -16.80 -8.68 -22.77
C GLY A 208 -17.24 -7.46 -21.96
N ARG A 209 -18.14 -7.71 -21.06
CA ARG A 209 -18.65 -6.71 -20.11
C ARG A 209 -18.96 -7.37 -18.77
N VAL A 210 -19.05 -6.57 -17.73
CA VAL A 210 -19.58 -7.01 -16.44
C VAL A 210 -21.11 -6.86 -16.49
N GLU A 211 -21.82 -7.96 -16.26
CA GLU A 211 -23.27 -7.91 -16.16
C GLU A 211 -23.67 -7.30 -14.83
N ILE A 212 -24.62 -6.37 -14.88
CA ILE A 212 -25.27 -5.79 -13.71
C ILE A 212 -26.59 -6.51 -13.50
N ALA A 213 -27.06 -6.56 -12.27
CA ALA A 213 -28.33 -7.20 -11.93
C ALA A 213 -29.49 -6.71 -12.83
N GLU A 214 -30.29 -7.64 -13.36
CA GLU A 214 -31.43 -7.32 -14.23
C GLU A 214 -32.48 -6.44 -13.54
N SER A 215 -32.54 -6.48 -12.19
CA SER A 215 -33.42 -5.64 -11.38
C SER A 215 -32.98 -4.18 -11.30
N THR A 216 -31.75 -3.87 -11.72
CA THR A 216 -31.17 -2.52 -11.59
C THR A 216 -31.32 -1.73 -12.86
N THR A 217 -31.86 -0.52 -12.74
CA THR A 217 -32.06 0.40 -13.87
C THR A 217 -30.91 1.39 -13.98
N ASN A 218 -30.71 1.93 -15.19
CA ASN A 218 -29.71 2.99 -15.42
C ASN A 218 -29.99 4.26 -14.61
N GLU A 219 -31.28 4.53 -14.30
CA GLU A 219 -31.70 5.66 -13.49
C GLU A 219 -31.25 5.50 -12.04
N GLN A 220 -31.30 4.28 -11.48
CA GLN A 220 -30.81 4.00 -10.12
C GLN A 220 -29.30 4.17 -10.04
N LEU A 221 -28.54 3.66 -11.02
CA LEU A 221 -27.09 3.82 -11.06
C LEU A 221 -26.69 5.30 -11.16
N ARG A 222 -27.34 6.06 -12.05
CA ARG A 222 -27.08 7.50 -12.19
C ARG A 222 -27.41 8.27 -10.93
N ALA A 223 -28.54 7.94 -10.27
CA ALA A 223 -28.92 8.60 -9.04
C ALA A 223 -27.88 8.35 -7.92
N LEU A 224 -27.32 7.15 -7.84
CA LEU A 224 -26.25 6.84 -6.90
C LEU A 224 -24.96 7.57 -7.26
N ASP A 225 -24.57 7.60 -8.53
CA ASP A 225 -23.40 8.36 -8.98
C ASP A 225 -23.54 9.85 -8.68
N ASP A 226 -24.69 10.44 -8.96
CA ASP A 226 -24.96 11.86 -8.65
C ASP A 226 -24.93 12.12 -7.14
N HIS A 227 -25.42 11.19 -6.33
CA HIS A 227 -25.34 11.26 -4.87
C HIS A 227 -23.89 11.23 -4.39
N ILE A 228 -23.06 10.28 -4.87
CA ILE A 228 -21.65 10.17 -4.55
C ILE A 228 -20.90 11.46 -4.96
N LEU A 229 -21.10 11.93 -6.18
CA LEU A 229 -20.50 13.17 -6.68
C LEU A 229 -20.92 14.38 -5.85
N GLY A 230 -22.17 14.39 -5.37
CA GLY A 230 -22.66 15.43 -4.45
C GLY A 230 -21.94 15.41 -3.09
N ILE A 231 -21.72 14.21 -2.53
CA ILE A 231 -21.02 14.07 -1.24
C ILE A 231 -19.58 14.59 -1.34
N ILE A 232 -18.86 14.25 -2.41
CA ILE A 232 -17.47 14.69 -2.59
C ILE A 232 -17.33 16.14 -3.09
N GLY A 233 -18.45 16.79 -3.41
CA GLY A 233 -18.45 18.14 -3.96
C GLY A 233 -17.99 18.24 -5.41
N ALA A 234 -17.84 17.14 -6.14
CA ALA A 234 -17.33 17.14 -7.52
C ALA A 234 -18.33 17.74 -8.52
N ASN A 235 -19.61 17.74 -8.22
CA ASN A 235 -20.66 18.41 -8.99
C ASN A 235 -20.97 19.84 -8.49
N ASN A 236 -20.28 20.27 -7.46
CA ASN A 236 -20.46 21.62 -6.91
C ASN A 236 -19.84 22.65 -7.85
N GLN A 237 -20.67 23.42 -8.49
CA GLN A 237 -20.24 24.42 -9.46
C GLN A 237 -19.42 25.53 -8.76
N GLY A 238 -18.21 25.72 -9.16
CA GLY A 238 -17.29 26.67 -8.58
C GLY A 238 -16.13 26.02 -7.81
N VAL A 239 -16.20 24.72 -7.60
CA VAL A 239 -15.11 23.97 -6.97
C VAL A 239 -13.98 23.67 -7.95
N VAL A 240 -14.31 23.37 -9.19
CA VAL A 240 -13.31 23.13 -10.25
C VAL A 240 -13.52 24.18 -11.36
N PRO A 241 -12.52 25.03 -11.63
CA PRO A 241 -12.57 25.98 -12.72
C PRO A 241 -12.75 25.28 -14.08
N LYS A 242 -13.55 25.87 -14.96
CA LYS A 242 -13.73 25.33 -16.32
C LYS A 242 -12.47 25.45 -17.16
N GLU A 243 -11.78 26.56 -16.97
CA GLU A 243 -10.55 26.94 -17.69
C GLU A 243 -9.47 27.25 -16.65
N PRO A 244 -8.81 26.24 -16.07
CA PRO A 244 -7.81 26.46 -15.04
C PRO A 244 -6.58 27.16 -15.62
N GLN A 245 -6.10 28.19 -14.96
CA GLN A 245 -4.86 28.88 -15.32
C GLN A 245 -3.64 28.12 -14.82
N SER A 246 -3.81 27.33 -13.78
CA SER A 246 -2.80 26.46 -13.21
C SER A 246 -3.41 25.15 -12.73
N TRP A 247 -2.57 24.16 -12.47
CA TRP A 247 -3.02 22.91 -11.86
C TRP A 247 -3.62 23.14 -10.46
N ALA A 248 -3.13 24.12 -9.71
CA ALA A 248 -3.66 24.46 -8.40
C ALA A 248 -5.10 24.97 -8.47
N GLU A 249 -5.42 25.80 -9.46
CA GLU A 249 -6.79 26.26 -9.72
C GLU A 249 -7.68 25.13 -10.22
N TYR A 250 -7.13 24.26 -11.08
CA TYR A 250 -7.84 23.09 -11.57
C TYR A 250 -8.25 22.16 -10.45
N SER A 251 -7.41 22.01 -9.46
CA SER A 251 -7.64 21.11 -8.36
C SER A 251 -8.57 21.68 -7.28
N GLY A 252 -9.08 22.90 -7.45
CA GLY A 252 -10.00 23.53 -6.52
C GLY A 252 -11.16 22.62 -6.15
N GLY A 253 -11.31 22.22 -4.95
CA GLY A 253 -12.34 21.31 -4.53
C GLY A 253 -12.13 20.97 -3.11
N SER A 254 -12.71 19.89 -2.79
CA SER A 254 -12.77 19.47 -1.45
C SER A 254 -11.55 18.66 -1.07
N SER A 255 -11.30 18.63 0.08
CA SER A 255 -10.82 17.75 1.03
C SER A 255 -9.85 16.65 0.59
N ARG A 256 -10.06 15.40 0.93
CA ARG A 256 -9.30 14.26 0.43
C ARG A 256 -9.50 14.12 -1.06
N TRP A 257 -10.59 14.65 -1.43
CA TRP A 257 -10.95 14.97 -2.74
C TRP A 257 -10.48 16.36 -3.08
N ARG A 258 -9.53 16.88 -2.32
CA ARG A 258 -9.00 18.19 -2.45
C ARG A 258 -8.51 18.39 -3.81
N GLY A 259 -9.51 18.53 -4.45
CA GLY A 259 -9.56 18.80 -5.66
C GLY A 259 -8.81 18.18 -6.67
N GLY A 260 -9.43 17.77 -7.57
CA GLY A 260 -9.06 17.51 -8.86
C GLY A 260 -7.71 17.04 -8.92
N PRO A 261 -6.74 16.87 -9.52
CA PRO A 261 -5.82 15.77 -9.45
C PRO A 261 -5.39 15.38 -8.03
N GLY A 262 -6.41 15.06 -7.28
CA GLY A 262 -6.42 14.35 -6.03
C GLY A 262 -5.43 14.77 -4.96
N VAL A 263 -5.03 13.78 -4.20
CA VAL A 263 -4.23 13.95 -2.99
C VAL A 263 -2.87 14.60 -3.26
N THR A 264 -2.21 14.21 -4.35
CA THR A 264 -0.86 14.70 -4.66
C THR A 264 -0.84 16.14 -5.18
N TRP A 265 -1.88 16.54 -5.90
CA TRP A 265 -1.93 17.81 -6.62
C TRP A 265 -3.11 18.68 -6.21
N GLY A 266 -3.61 18.49 -5.00
CA GLY A 266 -4.70 19.29 -4.46
C GLY A 266 -4.36 20.77 -4.37
N ALA A 267 -5.37 21.62 -4.52
CA ALA A 267 -5.23 23.07 -4.45
C ALA A 267 -5.01 23.57 -3.02
N ALA A 268 -4.30 24.65 -2.91
CA ALA A 268 -4.28 25.47 -1.72
C ALA A 268 -5.50 26.41 -1.70
N ASP A 269 -6.07 26.64 -0.52
CA ASP A 269 -7.18 27.61 -0.38
C ASP A 269 -6.70 29.04 -0.57
N ASP A 270 -5.63 29.42 0.12
CA ASP A 270 -4.97 30.71 -0.01
C ASP A 270 -3.45 30.53 0.09
N PRO A 271 -2.68 30.94 -0.95
CA PRO A 271 -1.24 30.77 -0.95
C PRO A 271 -0.52 31.48 0.19
N VAL A 272 -0.92 32.70 0.52
CA VAL A 272 -0.27 33.51 1.56
C VAL A 272 -0.52 32.90 2.92
N ILE A 273 -1.76 32.54 3.20
CA ILE A 273 -2.11 31.89 4.46
C ILE A 273 -1.41 30.55 4.60
N LEU A 274 -1.27 29.79 3.50
CA LEU A 274 -0.58 28.51 3.51
C LEU A 274 0.92 28.64 3.77
N GLU A 275 1.57 29.69 3.29
CA GLU A 275 2.98 29.93 3.57
C GLU A 275 3.22 30.32 5.03
N GLU A 276 2.32 31.07 5.60
CA GLU A 276 2.42 31.59 6.98
C GLU A 276 1.89 30.63 8.03
N THR A 277 1.05 29.67 7.67
CA THR A 277 0.42 28.74 8.60
C THR A 277 1.15 27.41 8.61
N PRO A 278 1.68 26.93 9.74
CA PRO A 278 2.25 25.61 9.87
C PRO A 278 1.30 24.50 9.42
N TRP A 279 1.84 23.40 8.93
CA TRP A 279 1.07 22.29 8.37
C TRP A 279 -0.02 21.78 9.33
N ASP A 280 0.34 21.53 10.59
CA ASP A 280 -0.58 21.02 11.59
C ASP A 280 -1.72 21.99 11.89
N ASP A 281 -1.44 23.28 11.87
CA ASP A 281 -2.46 24.30 12.11
C ASP A 281 -3.42 24.45 10.93
N ARG A 282 -2.95 24.20 9.71
CA ARG A 282 -3.81 24.09 8.52
C ARG A 282 -4.84 22.98 8.69
N GLN A 283 -4.41 21.83 9.16
CA GLN A 283 -5.28 20.69 9.43
C GLN A 283 -6.35 21.04 10.48
N LYS A 284 -5.96 21.65 11.61
CA LYS A 284 -6.85 22.03 12.71
C LYS A 284 -7.99 22.96 12.26
N VAL A 285 -7.74 23.81 11.28
CA VAL A 285 -8.75 24.75 10.77
C VAL A 285 -9.42 24.28 9.48
N GLY A 286 -9.13 23.05 9.04
CA GLY A 286 -9.71 22.49 7.81
C GLY A 286 -9.20 23.12 6.53
N MET A 287 -8.06 23.82 6.57
CA MET A 287 -7.47 24.39 5.36
C MET A 287 -6.99 23.31 4.42
N ARG A 288 -7.36 23.44 3.17
CA ARG A 288 -6.84 22.59 2.10
C ARG A 288 -5.43 22.98 1.76
N THR A 289 -4.63 22.01 1.37
CA THR A 289 -3.24 22.23 1.02
C THR A 289 -2.87 21.39 -0.18
N SER A 290 -1.99 21.91 -0.99
CA SER A 290 -1.45 21.20 -2.15
C SER A 290 -0.20 20.43 -1.75
N MET A 291 -0.22 19.12 -1.89
CA MET A 291 0.98 18.30 -1.70
C MET A 291 2.07 18.65 -2.71
N ALA A 292 1.69 19.01 -3.93
CA ALA A 292 2.66 19.44 -4.92
C ALA A 292 3.34 20.77 -4.55
N GLU A 293 2.62 21.72 -3.98
CA GLU A 293 3.23 22.94 -3.47
C GLU A 293 4.18 22.65 -2.31
N MET A 294 3.79 21.77 -1.43
CA MET A 294 4.62 21.36 -0.30
C MET A 294 5.91 20.68 -0.76
N TYR A 295 5.85 19.84 -1.81
CA TYR A 295 7.00 19.08 -2.29
C TYR A 295 7.85 19.81 -3.32
N PHE A 296 7.25 20.52 -4.26
CA PHE A 296 7.97 21.19 -5.36
C PHE A 296 8.03 22.71 -5.20
N GLY A 297 7.12 23.32 -4.43
CA GLY A 297 6.81 24.73 -4.53
C GLY A 297 5.87 25.03 -5.70
N ARG A 298 5.02 26.05 -5.54
CA ARG A 298 3.96 26.38 -6.53
C ARG A 298 4.53 26.65 -7.92
N GLU A 299 5.60 27.42 -7.99
CA GLU A 299 6.21 27.79 -9.27
C GLU A 299 6.72 26.58 -10.04
N GLU A 300 7.46 25.68 -9.38
CA GLU A 300 7.98 24.47 -10.01
C GLU A 300 6.86 23.49 -10.36
N ALA A 301 5.89 23.30 -9.48
CA ALA A 301 4.74 22.45 -9.75
C ALA A 301 3.99 22.87 -11.03
N ASN A 302 3.76 24.17 -11.22
CA ASN A 302 3.12 24.69 -12.42
C ASN A 302 3.96 24.51 -13.70
N LYS A 303 5.29 24.50 -13.59
CA LYS A 303 6.17 24.26 -14.76
C LYS A 303 6.13 22.81 -15.24
N ILE A 304 6.06 21.86 -14.32
CA ILE A 304 6.19 20.43 -14.64
C ILE A 304 4.85 19.73 -14.85
N PHE A 305 3.75 20.25 -14.34
CA PHE A 305 2.44 19.64 -14.51
C PHE A 305 2.01 19.63 -15.99
N LYS A 306 1.63 18.46 -16.50
CA LYS A 306 1.19 18.31 -17.87
C LYS A 306 -0.31 18.06 -17.96
N ARG A 307 -0.80 17.07 -17.26
CA ARG A 307 -2.23 16.71 -17.22
C ARG A 307 -2.56 15.79 -16.03
N PRO A 308 -3.81 15.82 -15.56
CA PRO A 308 -4.26 14.84 -14.59
C PRO A 308 -4.47 13.46 -15.24
N GLY A 309 -4.26 12.41 -14.45
CA GLY A 309 -4.57 11.04 -14.79
C GLY A 309 -5.48 10.40 -13.76
N GLY A 310 -6.17 9.33 -14.12
CA GLY A 310 -7.10 8.64 -13.22
C GLY A 310 -7.25 7.15 -13.56
N CYS A 311 -7.66 6.38 -12.55
CA CYS A 311 -8.10 5.02 -12.75
C CYS A 311 -9.43 4.96 -13.52
N HIS A 312 -9.81 3.78 -13.97
CA HIS A 312 -11.11 3.55 -14.60
C HIS A 312 -12.25 4.02 -13.68
N SER A 313 -13.23 4.72 -14.24
CA SER A 313 -14.40 5.26 -13.52
C SER A 313 -14.08 6.15 -12.30
N CYS A 314 -12.91 6.80 -12.27
CA CYS A 314 -12.50 7.62 -11.12
C CYS A 314 -12.59 9.12 -11.43
N PRO A 315 -13.46 9.88 -10.73
CA PRO A 315 -13.54 11.34 -10.89
C PRO A 315 -12.43 12.08 -10.14
N ILE A 316 -11.74 11.44 -9.18
CA ILE A 316 -10.74 12.09 -8.32
C ILE A 316 -9.46 12.43 -9.09
N ARG A 317 -9.02 11.55 -9.99
CA ARG A 317 -7.82 11.75 -10.80
C ARG A 317 -6.59 12.11 -9.98
N CYS A 318 -6.25 11.25 -9.02
CA CYS A 318 -5.24 11.52 -8.00
C CYS A 318 -3.78 11.45 -8.50
N PHE A 319 -3.53 11.03 -9.71
CA PHE A 319 -2.20 11.08 -10.29
C PHE A 319 -2.12 12.04 -11.48
N CYS A 320 -0.91 12.34 -11.91
CA CYS A 320 -0.69 13.27 -13.01
C CYS A 320 0.51 12.86 -13.85
N GLU A 321 0.51 13.32 -15.09
CA GLU A 321 1.68 13.30 -15.94
C GLU A 321 2.48 14.58 -15.73
N LEU A 322 3.74 14.40 -15.39
CA LEU A 322 4.74 15.46 -15.26
C LEU A 322 5.57 15.56 -16.54
N LYS A 323 6.07 16.74 -16.82
CA LYS A 323 6.99 16.98 -17.91
C LYS A 323 8.23 17.70 -17.40
N ASN A 324 9.38 17.04 -17.44
CA ASN A 324 10.68 17.65 -17.20
C ASN A 324 11.58 17.46 -18.42
N PRO A 325 11.80 18.50 -19.25
CA PRO A 325 12.63 18.38 -20.46
C PRO A 325 14.07 17.93 -20.17
N LYS A 326 14.60 18.22 -18.98
CA LYS A 326 15.95 17.84 -18.58
C LYS A 326 16.15 16.33 -18.53
N MET A 327 15.08 15.57 -18.30
CA MET A 327 15.14 14.11 -18.37
C MET A 327 15.81 13.64 -19.66
N LYS A 328 15.48 14.25 -20.81
CA LYS A 328 16.12 13.97 -22.11
C LYS A 328 17.43 14.71 -22.34
N THR A 329 17.45 16.01 -22.04
CA THR A 329 18.53 16.90 -22.49
C THR A 329 19.77 16.82 -21.61
N GLU A 330 19.62 16.56 -20.32
CA GLU A 330 20.72 16.54 -19.36
C GLU A 330 20.97 15.12 -18.80
N TYR A 331 19.89 14.35 -18.57
CA TYR A 331 19.98 13.04 -17.94
C TYR A 331 19.89 11.85 -18.92
N ASN A 332 19.81 12.12 -20.23
CA ASN A 332 19.79 11.11 -21.30
C ASN A 332 18.69 10.03 -21.16
N LEU A 333 17.55 10.37 -20.54
CA LEU A 333 16.44 9.45 -20.45
C LEU A 333 15.66 9.39 -21.80
N PRO A 334 14.98 8.28 -22.10
CA PRO A 334 14.25 8.14 -23.38
C PRO A 334 12.98 9.01 -23.45
N THR A 335 12.53 9.54 -22.31
CA THR A 335 11.32 10.36 -22.20
C THR A 335 11.57 11.66 -21.46
N GLU A 336 10.73 12.63 -21.64
CA GLU A 336 10.62 13.84 -20.82
C GLU A 336 9.38 13.83 -19.92
N TYR A 337 8.64 12.72 -19.90
CA TYR A 337 7.39 12.56 -19.16
C TYR A 337 7.54 11.48 -18.10
N LEU A 338 6.89 11.72 -16.97
CA LEU A 338 6.76 10.78 -15.87
C LEU A 338 5.31 10.80 -15.40
N THR A 339 4.69 9.65 -15.32
CA THR A 339 3.40 9.52 -14.64
C THR A 339 3.66 9.35 -13.15
N ASN A 340 3.25 10.33 -12.37
CA ASN A 340 3.44 10.31 -10.94
C ASN A 340 2.16 9.85 -10.23
N THR A 341 2.29 8.80 -9.45
CA THR A 341 1.23 8.29 -8.60
C THR A 341 1.60 8.48 -7.14
N CYS A 342 0.82 9.31 -6.44
CA CYS A 342 0.94 9.51 -5.00
C CYS A 342 2.39 9.78 -4.55
N MET A 343 3.01 8.85 -3.82
CA MET A 343 4.23 9.08 -3.06
C MET A 343 5.52 8.57 -3.73
N GLY A 344 5.42 8.00 -4.93
CA GLY A 344 6.55 7.36 -5.61
C GLY A 344 7.75 8.26 -5.87
N PHE A 345 7.58 9.57 -5.90
CA PHE A 345 8.65 10.54 -6.05
C PHE A 345 9.26 11.02 -4.72
N LEU A 346 8.69 10.66 -3.59
CA LEU A 346 9.21 11.11 -2.29
C LEU A 346 10.47 10.39 -1.86
N ASP A 347 10.58 9.10 -2.17
CA ASP A 347 11.75 8.32 -1.81
C ASP A 347 13.06 8.93 -2.34
N PRO A 348 13.17 9.35 -3.63
CA PRO A 348 14.33 10.10 -4.11
C PRO A 348 14.66 11.34 -3.28
N TRP A 349 13.64 12.12 -2.93
CA TRP A 349 13.82 13.33 -2.15
C TRP A 349 14.32 13.03 -0.72
N TYR A 350 13.70 12.05 -0.06
CA TYR A 350 14.12 11.64 1.28
C TYR A 350 15.51 11.01 1.26
N SER A 351 15.82 10.20 0.25
CA SER A 351 17.15 9.56 0.09
C SER A 351 18.27 10.59 -0.02
N MET A 352 18.02 11.72 -0.67
CA MET A 352 18.99 12.82 -0.79
C MET A 352 18.96 13.81 0.38
N GLY A 353 18.38 13.46 1.52
CA GLY A 353 18.40 14.28 2.73
C GLY A 353 17.41 15.45 2.73
N LYS A 354 16.30 15.34 2.01
CA LYS A 354 15.24 16.39 1.92
C LYS A 354 15.80 17.73 1.42
N PRO A 355 16.35 17.82 0.22
CA PRO A 355 16.80 19.10 -0.32
C PRO A 355 15.65 20.10 -0.36
N GLY A 356 15.98 21.40 -0.26
CA GLY A 356 15.02 22.50 -0.32
C GLY A 356 14.11 22.46 -1.56
N ASN A 357 13.34 23.50 -1.76
CA ASN A 357 12.50 23.67 -2.96
C ASN A 357 13.34 24.09 -4.18
N GLY A 358 12.74 24.02 -5.36
CA GLY A 358 13.32 24.49 -6.61
C GLY A 358 13.79 23.39 -7.55
N GLU A 359 14.55 23.79 -8.55
CA GLU A 359 14.88 22.96 -9.70
C GLU A 359 15.66 21.68 -9.35
N LYS A 360 16.64 21.76 -8.44
CA LYS A 360 17.41 20.58 -8.01
C LYS A 360 16.51 19.52 -7.39
N LYS A 361 15.57 19.93 -6.55
CA LYS A 361 14.60 19.00 -5.93
C LYS A 361 13.70 18.38 -7.00
N THR A 362 13.20 19.20 -7.93
CA THR A 362 12.39 18.73 -9.06
C THR A 362 13.12 17.69 -9.89
N ASP A 363 14.39 17.94 -10.21
CA ASP A 363 15.23 16.99 -10.95
C ASP A 363 15.44 15.68 -10.16
N ILE A 364 15.80 15.74 -8.89
CA ILE A 364 15.95 14.55 -8.02
C ILE A 364 14.66 13.71 -8.04
N MET A 365 13.52 14.35 -7.84
CA MET A 365 12.23 13.65 -7.75
C MET A 365 11.79 13.06 -9.09
N THR A 366 11.98 13.77 -10.21
CA THR A 366 11.57 13.27 -11.52
C THR A 366 12.53 12.23 -12.09
N ILE A 367 13.84 12.40 -11.90
CA ILE A 367 14.85 11.45 -12.36
C ILE A 367 14.83 10.19 -11.48
N GLY A 368 14.83 10.38 -10.17
CA GLY A 368 14.74 9.26 -9.22
C GLY A 368 13.43 8.49 -9.38
N GLY A 369 12.29 9.19 -9.52
CA GLY A 369 10.99 8.56 -9.77
C GLY A 369 10.96 7.75 -11.07
N TYR A 370 11.60 8.23 -12.13
CA TYR A 370 11.73 7.48 -13.38
C TYR A 370 12.47 6.15 -13.17
N TYR A 371 13.66 6.17 -12.56
CA TYR A 371 14.43 4.95 -12.33
C TYR A 371 13.75 4.00 -11.35
N MET A 372 13.15 4.54 -10.29
CA MET A 372 12.41 3.75 -9.33
C MET A 372 11.25 3.01 -10.00
N ASP A 373 10.47 3.71 -10.83
CA ASP A 373 9.34 3.13 -11.54
C ASP A 373 9.78 2.14 -12.62
N ASP A 374 10.78 2.50 -13.45
CA ASP A 374 11.23 1.64 -14.55
C ASP A 374 11.87 0.32 -14.06
N LEU A 375 12.60 0.39 -12.95
CA LEU A 375 13.16 -0.78 -12.29
C LEU A 375 12.12 -1.54 -11.44
N ALA A 376 10.96 -0.94 -11.21
CA ALA A 376 9.88 -1.44 -10.35
C ALA A 376 10.34 -1.66 -8.90
N ILE A 377 10.91 -0.63 -8.32
CA ILE A 377 11.29 -0.58 -6.91
C ILE A 377 10.18 0.12 -6.13
N TRP A 378 9.92 -0.36 -4.94
CA TRP A 378 8.98 0.25 -4.01
C TRP A 378 9.73 0.86 -2.83
N SER A 379 9.36 2.06 -2.46
CA SER A 379 10.03 2.77 -1.37
C SER A 379 9.78 2.16 0.02
N ALA A 380 8.92 1.18 0.13
CA ALA A 380 8.54 0.51 1.37
C ALA A 380 8.35 1.53 2.52
N TYR A 381 7.52 2.55 2.24
CA TYR A 381 7.18 3.60 3.18
C TYR A 381 8.37 4.38 3.77
N GLY A 382 9.41 4.56 2.96
CA GLY A 382 10.59 5.33 3.32
C GLY A 382 11.77 4.53 3.85
N GLN A 383 11.67 3.21 3.91
CA GLN A 383 12.76 2.36 4.38
C GLN A 383 14.06 2.60 3.63
N LEU A 384 14.03 2.56 2.29
CA LEU A 384 15.22 2.79 1.47
C LEU A 384 15.84 4.15 1.75
N SER A 385 15.00 5.19 1.74
CA SER A 385 15.46 6.55 1.96
C SER A 385 15.99 6.77 3.36
N HIS A 386 15.38 6.14 4.35
CA HIS A 386 15.83 6.24 5.73
C HIS A 386 17.21 5.60 5.92
N LEU A 387 17.38 4.36 5.48
CA LEU A 387 18.68 3.67 5.51
C LEU A 387 19.75 4.44 4.75
N MET A 388 19.44 4.89 3.53
CA MET A 388 20.37 5.66 2.72
C MET A 388 20.89 6.90 3.47
N ARG A 389 19.97 7.68 4.01
CA ARG A 389 20.28 8.94 4.70
C ARG A 389 21.06 8.73 6.00
N GLU A 390 20.59 7.82 6.85
CA GLU A 390 21.19 7.61 8.16
C GLU A 390 22.58 6.97 8.06
N PHE A 391 22.75 6.00 7.17
CA PHE A 391 24.06 5.38 6.94
C PHE A 391 25.05 6.36 6.32
N THR A 392 24.61 7.21 5.39
CA THR A 392 25.47 8.26 4.83
C THR A 392 25.88 9.28 5.89
N LYS A 393 24.92 9.74 6.71
CA LYS A 393 25.17 10.70 7.78
C LYS A 393 26.20 10.21 8.80
N ARG A 394 26.24 8.90 9.04
CA ARG A 394 27.09 8.26 10.04
C ARG A 394 28.33 7.59 9.47
N SER A 395 28.59 7.76 8.19
CA SER A 395 29.72 7.14 7.47
C SER A 395 29.73 5.60 7.54
N PHE A 396 28.60 4.96 7.74
CA PHE A 396 28.53 3.50 7.83
C PHE A 396 28.79 2.80 6.50
N TRP A 397 28.58 3.45 5.37
CA TRP A 397 28.92 2.87 4.08
C TRP A 397 30.40 2.55 3.92
N GLU A 398 31.31 3.32 4.55
CA GLU A 398 32.74 3.03 4.55
C GLU A 398 33.07 1.74 5.31
N ILE A 399 32.26 1.37 6.31
CA ILE A 399 32.44 0.16 7.11
C ILE A 399 31.81 -1.05 6.41
N LEU A 400 30.62 -0.87 5.82
CA LEU A 400 29.84 -1.94 5.22
C LEU A 400 30.35 -2.39 3.86
N LEU A 401 30.85 -1.47 3.05
CA LEU A 401 31.15 -1.74 1.65
C LEU A 401 32.62 -2.10 1.46
N PRO A 402 32.95 -3.01 0.53
CA PRO A 402 34.31 -3.16 0.07
C PRO A 402 34.87 -1.82 -0.40
N ALA A 403 36.16 -1.52 -0.07
CA ALA A 403 36.77 -0.23 -0.38
C ALA A 403 36.69 0.15 -1.87
N GLU A 404 36.78 -0.83 -2.76
CA GLU A 404 36.63 -0.61 -4.21
C GLU A 404 35.23 -0.19 -4.60
N GLU A 405 34.24 -0.77 -3.96
CA GLU A 405 32.82 -0.42 -4.23
C GLU A 405 32.50 0.97 -3.66
N PHE A 406 32.92 1.24 -2.43
CA PHE A 406 32.71 2.56 -1.82
C PHE A 406 33.33 3.68 -2.67
N ALA A 407 34.56 3.46 -3.18
CA ALA A 407 35.23 4.40 -4.08
C ALA A 407 34.58 4.54 -5.46
N ALA A 408 33.82 3.54 -5.92
CA ALA A 408 33.11 3.55 -7.19
C ALA A 408 31.77 4.30 -7.15
N ILE A 409 31.21 4.55 -5.96
CA ILE A 409 29.98 5.31 -5.78
C ILE A 409 30.33 6.81 -5.78
N ASN A 410 29.59 7.60 -6.55
CA ASN A 410 29.86 9.03 -6.67
C ASN A 410 29.23 9.83 -5.50
N TRP A 411 29.86 9.78 -4.34
CA TRP A 411 29.40 10.51 -3.14
C TRP A 411 29.42 12.03 -3.31
N GLU A 412 30.22 12.57 -4.26
CA GLU A 412 30.21 14.00 -4.58
C GLU A 412 28.87 14.42 -5.22
N GLN A 413 28.31 13.60 -6.10
CA GLN A 413 26.97 13.85 -6.64
C GLN A 413 25.91 13.86 -5.53
N TYR A 414 25.99 12.92 -4.60
CA TYR A 414 25.10 12.90 -3.43
C TYR A 414 25.21 14.20 -2.62
N ALA A 415 26.41 14.58 -2.24
CA ALA A 415 26.68 15.78 -1.43
C ALA A 415 26.24 17.08 -2.12
N ASN A 416 26.35 17.14 -3.45
CA ASN A 416 25.95 18.30 -4.24
C ASN A 416 24.49 18.33 -4.67
N LEU A 417 23.69 17.36 -4.24
CA LEU A 417 22.29 17.21 -4.65
C LEU A 417 22.16 17.14 -6.17
N ASP A 418 23.00 16.34 -6.82
CA ASP A 418 23.00 16.11 -8.25
C ASP A 418 22.16 14.88 -8.56
N ALA A 419 21.09 15.06 -9.34
CA ALA A 419 20.17 14.00 -9.67
C ALA A 419 20.76 12.83 -10.48
N HIS A 420 21.98 12.98 -11.06
CA HIS A 420 22.70 11.85 -11.65
C HIS A 420 22.99 10.74 -10.64
N PHE A 421 23.09 11.06 -9.35
CA PHE A 421 23.24 10.06 -8.30
C PHE A 421 22.06 9.07 -8.29
N MET A 422 20.86 9.51 -8.58
CA MET A 422 19.66 8.66 -8.57
C MET A 422 19.71 7.53 -9.59
N GLN A 423 20.41 7.74 -10.71
CA GLN A 423 20.60 6.70 -11.72
C GLN A 423 21.42 5.53 -11.17
N ASP A 424 22.60 5.79 -10.60
CA ASP A 424 23.43 4.73 -10.02
C ASP A 424 22.75 4.09 -8.80
N TYR A 425 22.17 4.91 -7.93
CA TYR A 425 21.47 4.49 -6.73
C TYR A 425 20.38 3.44 -7.01
N TYR A 426 19.39 3.78 -7.82
CA TYR A 426 18.31 2.86 -8.11
C TYR A 426 18.74 1.70 -9.03
N THR A 427 19.69 1.92 -9.93
CA THR A 427 20.25 0.84 -10.77
C THR A 427 20.92 -0.22 -9.92
N ARG A 428 21.73 0.17 -8.92
CA ARG A 428 22.34 -0.77 -7.99
C ARG A 428 21.32 -1.57 -7.20
N ILE A 429 20.28 -0.91 -6.71
CA ILE A 429 19.17 -1.57 -5.99
C ILE A 429 18.42 -2.51 -6.93
N GLY A 430 17.97 -2.03 -8.07
CA GLY A 430 17.14 -2.80 -9.00
C GLY A 430 17.84 -3.98 -9.65
N LEU A 431 19.11 -3.82 -10.01
CA LEU A 431 19.90 -4.91 -10.58
C LEU A 431 20.45 -5.87 -9.51
N ALA A 432 20.60 -5.41 -8.27
CA ALA A 432 21.05 -6.21 -7.14
C ALA A 432 22.17 -7.20 -7.52
N LYS A 433 21.83 -8.49 -7.68
CA LYS A 433 22.80 -9.56 -8.03
C LYS A 433 23.29 -9.53 -9.47
N SER A 434 22.53 -8.96 -10.39
CA SER A 434 22.91 -8.89 -11.82
C SER A 434 23.69 -7.63 -12.18
N TYR A 435 23.94 -6.74 -11.22
CA TYR A 435 24.77 -5.55 -11.42
C TYR A 435 26.18 -5.93 -11.85
N ASN A 436 26.73 -5.24 -12.84
CA ASN A 436 28.07 -5.50 -13.33
C ASN A 436 29.12 -4.86 -12.41
N GLY A 437 29.76 -5.65 -11.57
CA GLY A 437 30.73 -5.23 -10.57
C GLY A 437 30.27 -5.54 -9.14
N SER A 438 31.06 -5.11 -8.16
CA SER A 438 30.70 -5.22 -6.75
C SER A 438 29.47 -4.38 -6.45
N ASN A 439 28.48 -4.95 -5.75
CA ASN A 439 27.22 -4.30 -5.47
C ASN A 439 26.60 -4.75 -4.14
N TYR A 440 27.36 -4.72 -3.07
CA TYR A 440 26.84 -4.96 -1.71
C TYR A 440 25.87 -3.86 -1.30
N PHE A 441 26.12 -2.62 -1.69
CA PHE A 441 25.27 -1.47 -1.46
C PHE A 441 23.83 -1.69 -1.96
N GLY A 442 23.68 -1.99 -3.24
CA GLY A 442 22.34 -2.19 -3.84
C GLY A 442 21.67 -3.46 -3.31
N ARG A 443 22.44 -4.52 -3.06
CA ARG A 443 21.91 -5.77 -2.49
C ARG A 443 21.42 -5.57 -1.06
N PHE A 444 22.17 -4.84 -0.24
CA PHE A 444 21.78 -4.50 1.13
C PHE A 444 20.47 -3.70 1.15
N LEU A 445 20.40 -2.60 0.45
CA LEU A 445 19.21 -1.76 0.37
C LEU A 445 18.00 -2.51 -0.19
N GLY A 446 18.21 -3.36 -1.18
CA GLY A 446 17.14 -4.08 -1.86
C GLY A 446 16.62 -5.32 -1.13
N THR A 447 17.36 -5.83 -0.15
CA THR A 447 16.97 -7.06 0.55
C THR A 447 15.97 -6.81 1.69
N GLY A 448 16.05 -5.63 2.30
CA GLY A 448 15.30 -5.29 3.50
C GLY A 448 16.09 -5.62 4.77
N LEU A 449 16.06 -4.69 5.71
CA LEU A 449 16.91 -4.75 6.91
C LEU A 449 16.64 -5.97 7.79
N HIS A 450 15.38 -6.37 7.92
CA HIS A 450 15.00 -7.53 8.74
C HIS A 450 15.66 -8.85 8.30
N ASN A 451 16.15 -8.94 7.07
CA ASN A 451 16.89 -10.11 6.59
C ASN A 451 18.35 -10.16 7.10
N PHE A 452 18.79 -9.10 7.77
CA PHE A 452 20.13 -8.99 8.34
C PHE A 452 20.14 -9.00 9.86
N ILE A 453 19.00 -9.12 10.49
CA ILE A 453 18.82 -9.08 11.94
C ILE A 453 18.16 -10.38 12.39
N ASN A 454 18.73 -11.03 13.41
CA ASN A 454 18.17 -12.24 14.01
C ASN A 454 17.03 -11.92 14.99
N ASP A 455 16.43 -12.95 15.59
CA ASP A 455 15.31 -12.79 16.52
C ASP A 455 15.69 -12.07 17.82
N GLU A 456 16.99 -12.07 18.17
CA GLU A 456 17.55 -11.36 19.32
C GLU A 456 17.90 -9.91 19.01
N GLY A 457 17.65 -9.43 17.78
CA GLY A 457 17.98 -8.07 17.33
C GLY A 457 19.46 -7.89 16.95
N GLU A 458 20.20 -8.96 16.77
CA GLU A 458 21.62 -8.90 16.40
C GLU A 458 21.82 -8.87 14.90
N LEU A 459 22.72 -8.01 14.43
CA LEU A 459 23.04 -7.84 13.02
C LEU A 459 23.98 -8.96 12.53
N TYR A 460 23.58 -9.66 11.45
CA TYR A 460 24.41 -10.63 10.75
C TYR A 460 25.51 -9.96 9.92
N ASN A 461 26.54 -10.76 9.56
CA ASN A 461 27.50 -10.35 8.54
C ASN A 461 26.76 -10.19 7.19
N ILE A 462 26.73 -8.95 6.69
CA ILE A 462 25.99 -8.62 5.47
C ILE A 462 26.47 -9.42 4.27
N GLN A 463 27.78 -9.58 4.12
CA GLN A 463 28.33 -10.35 2.99
C GLN A 463 27.87 -11.81 3.06
N ASP A 464 27.98 -12.42 4.23
CA ASP A 464 27.63 -13.83 4.40
C ASP A 464 26.13 -14.07 4.20
N VAL A 465 25.27 -13.17 4.70
CA VAL A 465 23.82 -13.24 4.45
C VAL A 465 23.50 -13.10 2.96
N LEU A 466 24.13 -12.16 2.27
CA LEU A 466 23.92 -11.96 0.84
C LEU A 466 24.45 -13.14 -0.01
N ASP A 467 25.47 -13.83 0.48
CA ASP A 467 26.05 -15.00 -0.18
C ASP A 467 25.34 -16.32 0.23
N GLY A 468 24.35 -16.24 1.10
CA GLY A 468 23.56 -17.37 1.55
C GLY A 468 24.20 -18.19 2.66
N VAL A 469 25.17 -17.62 3.37
CA VAL A 469 25.81 -18.21 4.53
C VAL A 469 25.23 -17.56 5.78
N GLU A 470 24.63 -18.32 6.65
CA GLU A 470 24.23 -17.85 7.97
C GLU A 470 25.47 -17.73 8.86
N THR A 471 25.82 -16.51 9.25
CA THR A 471 26.92 -16.26 10.17
C THR A 471 26.50 -15.37 11.31
N PRO A 472 27.14 -15.53 12.47
CA PRO A 472 26.96 -14.63 13.59
C PRO A 472 27.42 -13.21 13.26
N ARG A 473 26.82 -12.30 13.93
CA ARG A 473 27.03 -10.88 14.02
C ARG A 473 28.48 -10.42 13.77
N MET A 474 28.62 -9.38 12.97
CA MET A 474 29.85 -8.59 12.92
C MET A 474 29.93 -7.70 14.16
N ALA A 475 30.66 -8.13 15.17
CA ALA A 475 30.72 -7.44 16.46
C ALA A 475 31.16 -5.97 16.36
N GLU A 476 32.11 -5.68 15.48
CA GLU A 476 32.61 -4.31 15.30
C GLU A 476 31.55 -3.39 14.67
N LEU A 477 30.88 -3.86 13.61
CA LEU A 477 29.84 -3.10 12.96
C LEU A 477 28.63 -2.92 13.88
N THR A 478 28.26 -3.93 14.61
CA THR A 478 27.15 -3.85 15.55
C THR A 478 27.42 -2.86 16.66
N PHE A 479 28.64 -2.88 17.23
CA PHE A 479 29.04 -1.91 18.24
C PHE A 479 29.01 -0.48 17.69
N ALA A 480 29.49 -0.27 16.48
CA ALA A 480 29.40 1.04 15.83
C ALA A 480 27.96 1.46 15.57
N LEU A 481 27.11 0.54 15.12
CA LEU A 481 25.67 0.81 14.90
C LEU A 481 24.95 1.13 16.20
N GLU A 482 25.18 0.35 17.26
CA GLU A 482 24.59 0.61 18.58
C GLU A 482 25.03 1.95 19.15
N ALA A 483 26.34 2.25 19.09
CA ALA A 483 26.88 3.48 19.66
C ALA A 483 26.42 4.76 18.93
N ASP A 484 26.33 4.69 17.58
CA ASP A 484 26.06 5.87 16.77
C ASP A 484 24.58 6.04 16.42
N LEU A 485 23.78 4.98 16.56
CA LEU A 485 22.36 5.01 16.29
C LEU A 485 21.50 5.23 17.54
N GLU A 486 22.14 5.25 18.70
CA GLU A 486 21.46 5.69 19.90
C GLU A 486 21.06 7.16 19.79
N HIS A 487 19.84 7.46 20.14
CA HIS A 487 19.38 8.82 20.33
C HIS A 487 18.53 8.92 21.57
N ASP A 488 18.50 10.12 22.14
CA ASP A 488 17.78 10.37 23.38
C ASP A 488 16.40 10.97 23.04
N TYR A 489 15.37 10.17 23.22
CA TYR A 489 14.00 10.63 23.22
C TYR A 489 13.45 10.66 24.63
N ALA A 490 13.01 11.81 25.05
CA ALA A 490 12.34 11.98 26.32
C ALA A 490 13.12 11.40 27.53
N GLY A 491 14.46 11.49 27.51
CA GLY A 491 15.33 11.02 28.56
C GLY A 491 15.61 9.52 28.55
N LYS A 492 15.25 8.82 27.47
CA LYS A 492 15.63 7.43 27.24
C LYS A 492 16.44 7.32 25.94
N THR A 493 17.43 6.48 25.97
CA THR A 493 18.30 6.19 24.83
C THR A 493 17.84 4.95 24.11
N TYR A 494 17.62 5.04 22.80
CA TYR A 494 17.20 3.95 21.94
C TYR A 494 18.18 3.73 20.81
N SER A 495 18.33 2.48 20.42
CA SER A 495 18.93 2.14 19.13
C SER A 495 17.88 2.30 18.04
N VAL A 496 17.73 3.51 17.50
CA VAL A 496 16.75 3.82 16.42
C VAL A 496 16.88 2.87 15.26
N PHE A 497 18.11 2.47 14.93
CA PHE A 497 18.35 1.57 13.83
C PHE A 497 17.79 0.17 14.10
N LEU A 498 18.05 -0.39 15.27
CA LEU A 498 17.57 -1.72 15.64
C LEU A 498 16.05 -1.69 15.81
N ASP A 499 15.51 -0.68 16.46
CA ASP A 499 14.07 -0.54 16.64
C ASP A 499 13.36 -0.37 15.31
N GLU A 500 13.79 0.56 14.48
CA GLU A 500 13.23 0.73 13.14
C GLU A 500 13.49 -0.51 12.27
N GLY A 501 14.65 -1.11 12.36
CA GLY A 501 15.01 -2.31 11.59
C GLY A 501 14.26 -3.55 12.00
N THR A 502 13.99 -3.75 13.28
CA THR A 502 13.32 -4.95 13.79
C THR A 502 11.80 -4.80 13.84
N HIS A 503 11.28 -3.65 14.24
CA HIS A 503 9.86 -3.45 14.47
C HIS A 503 9.15 -2.83 13.27
N VAL A 504 9.79 -1.99 12.51
CA VAL A 504 9.27 -1.47 11.23
C VAL A 504 8.87 -2.60 10.31
N PHE A 505 9.61 -3.68 10.35
CA PHE A 505 9.34 -4.91 9.64
C PHE A 505 8.84 -5.99 10.55
N ASN A 506 8.47 -5.63 11.72
CA ASN A 506 7.85 -6.57 12.61
C ASN A 506 6.67 -7.21 11.91
N ARG A 507 5.84 -7.65 11.93
CA ARG A 507 4.78 -8.40 11.29
C ARG A 507 3.93 -7.53 10.38
N SER A 508 3.73 -6.29 10.72
CA SER A 508 3.15 -5.32 9.79
C SER A 508 4.28 -4.56 9.07
N MET A 509 4.05 -4.14 7.85
CA MET A 509 4.97 -3.28 7.08
C MET A 509 4.98 -1.85 7.61
N VAL A 510 4.52 -1.66 8.82
CA VAL A 510 4.38 -0.35 9.42
C VAL A 510 5.68 0.04 9.99
N GLY A 511 6.20 0.97 9.43
CA GLY A 511 7.31 1.61 9.96
C GLY A 511 7.93 2.46 8.90
N GLY A 512 8.71 3.27 9.29
CA GLY A 512 9.16 4.38 8.54
C GLY A 512 8.22 5.56 8.79
N LEU A 513 8.81 6.64 9.02
CA LEU A 513 8.22 7.92 9.39
C LEU A 513 7.10 8.41 8.45
N HIS A 514 6.92 7.72 7.31
CA HIS A 514 6.04 8.20 6.27
C HIS A 514 4.61 7.68 6.39
N HIS A 515 4.45 6.44 6.75
CA HIS A 515 3.17 5.78 6.97
C HIS A 515 3.08 5.19 8.37
N ALA A 516 3.74 5.83 9.33
CA ALA A 516 3.66 5.43 10.71
C ALA A 516 2.21 5.51 11.18
N SER A 517 1.66 4.40 11.58
CA SER A 517 0.28 4.28 12.09
C SER A 517 0.07 5.12 13.34
N GLU A 518 1.08 5.29 14.12
CA GLU A 518 1.14 6.14 15.29
C GLU A 518 0.87 7.62 14.94
N ALA A 519 1.15 8.05 13.72
CA ALA A 519 0.74 9.39 13.25
C ALA A 519 -0.79 9.57 13.20
N ALA A 520 -1.54 8.47 13.22
CA ALA A 520 -2.99 8.45 13.36
C ALA A 520 -3.44 8.23 14.81
N GLY A 521 -2.54 8.38 15.78
CA GLY A 521 -2.83 8.26 17.21
C GLY A 521 -3.01 6.82 17.67
N GLN A 522 -3.63 6.66 18.82
CA GLN A 522 -3.82 5.36 19.45
C GLN A 522 -4.63 4.37 18.60
N VAL A 523 -5.62 4.84 17.85
CA VAL A 523 -6.38 4.00 16.91
C VAL A 523 -5.46 3.45 15.82
N GLY A 524 -4.63 4.31 15.24
CA GLY A 524 -3.63 3.88 14.27
C GLY A 524 -2.63 2.88 14.84
N ALA A 525 -2.21 3.07 16.09
CA ALA A 525 -1.34 2.15 16.79
C ALA A 525 -1.98 0.75 16.92
N LEU A 526 -3.24 0.66 17.36
CA LEU A 526 -3.96 -0.61 17.41
C LEU A 526 -4.05 -1.31 16.04
N LEU A 527 -4.31 -0.53 14.98
CA LEU A 527 -4.35 -1.09 13.62
C LEU A 527 -3.01 -1.70 13.22
N ALA A 528 -1.91 -1.02 13.57
CA ALA A 528 -0.56 -1.45 13.26
C ALA A 528 -0.18 -2.77 13.92
N THR A 529 -0.62 -3.00 15.15
CA THR A 529 -0.26 -4.21 15.89
C THR A 529 -0.85 -5.48 15.28
N VAL A 530 -2.07 -5.41 14.73
CA VAL A 530 -2.86 -6.60 14.41
C VAL A 530 -2.95 -6.91 12.91
N PHE A 531 -2.53 -6.00 12.03
CA PHE A 531 -2.72 -6.14 10.60
C PHE A 531 -1.38 -6.27 9.86
N ASN A 532 -1.26 -7.26 8.97
CA ASN A 532 -0.02 -7.56 8.24
C ASN A 532 0.19 -6.66 7.02
N ARG A 533 -0.21 -5.43 7.11
CA ARG A 533 -0.09 -4.44 6.05
C ARG A 533 -0.03 -3.04 6.65
N ASP A 534 0.46 -2.10 5.88
CA ASP A 534 0.42 -0.67 6.21
C ASP A 534 -1.00 -0.19 6.57
N PRO A 535 -1.27 0.18 7.82
CA PRO A 535 -2.59 0.60 8.25
C PRO A 535 -2.92 2.04 7.84
N GLN A 536 -1.96 2.83 7.39
CA GLN A 536 -2.21 4.23 7.05
C GLN A 536 -2.93 4.39 5.71
N CYS A 537 -2.83 3.41 4.81
CA CYS A 537 -3.65 3.37 3.59
C CYS A 537 -5.08 2.90 3.84
N HIS A 538 -5.56 2.97 5.09
CA HIS A 538 -6.85 2.44 5.51
C HIS A 538 -7.89 3.51 5.80
N SER A 539 -9.08 3.06 6.12
CA SER A 539 -10.29 3.89 6.19
C SER A 539 -10.21 5.07 7.15
N HIS A 540 -9.47 4.95 8.25
CA HIS A 540 -9.36 6.03 9.23
C HIS A 540 -8.62 7.26 8.70
N ILE A 541 -7.65 7.11 7.82
CA ILE A 541 -6.92 8.24 7.24
C ILE A 541 -7.85 9.17 6.46
N ASN A 542 -8.95 8.64 5.98
CA ASN A 542 -9.93 9.42 5.26
C ASN A 542 -10.65 10.44 6.14
N LEU A 543 -10.78 10.16 7.43
CA LEU A 543 -11.26 11.14 8.40
C LEU A 543 -10.19 12.20 8.68
N ILE A 544 -8.94 11.78 8.90
CA ILE A 544 -7.83 12.69 9.21
C ILE A 544 -7.56 13.64 8.03
N ASN A 545 -7.54 13.11 6.81
CA ASN A 545 -7.18 13.86 5.61
C ASN A 545 -8.37 14.45 4.85
N CYS A 546 -9.57 14.48 5.44
CA CYS A 546 -10.75 15.02 4.76
C CYS A 546 -10.78 16.55 4.63
N GLY A 547 -9.85 17.25 5.29
CA GLY A 547 -9.76 18.71 5.25
C GLY A 547 -10.80 19.44 6.09
N LEU A 548 -11.52 18.74 6.95
CA LEU A 548 -12.40 19.33 7.95
C LEU A 548 -11.61 19.66 9.22
N PRO A 549 -12.09 20.65 10.00
CA PRO A 549 -11.54 20.90 11.33
C PRO A 549 -11.64 19.64 12.21
N TYR A 550 -10.61 19.36 13.00
CA TYR A 550 -10.59 18.18 13.87
C TYR A 550 -11.77 18.10 14.83
N ALA A 551 -12.21 19.24 15.39
CA ALA A 551 -13.38 19.28 16.23
C ALA A 551 -14.65 18.73 15.54
N LYS A 552 -14.80 18.98 14.23
CA LYS A 552 -15.93 18.44 13.44
C LYS A 552 -15.77 16.97 13.17
N ILE A 553 -14.55 16.51 12.91
CA ILE A 553 -14.28 15.07 12.74
C ILE A 553 -14.54 14.34 14.06
N ALA A 554 -14.11 14.89 15.17
CA ALA A 554 -14.36 14.32 16.50
C ALA A 554 -15.84 14.21 16.81
N GLU A 555 -16.63 15.23 16.46
CA GLU A 555 -18.09 15.22 16.64
C GLU A 555 -18.77 14.09 15.81
N VAL A 556 -18.34 13.92 14.56
CA VAL A 556 -18.85 12.81 13.72
C VAL A 556 -18.46 11.46 14.33
N ALA A 557 -17.21 11.30 14.75
CA ALA A 557 -16.72 10.07 15.36
C ALA A 557 -17.46 9.73 16.67
N GLU A 558 -17.70 10.75 17.52
CA GLU A 558 -18.47 10.58 18.75
C GLU A 558 -19.89 10.10 18.49
N SER A 559 -20.54 10.64 17.46
CA SER A 559 -21.88 10.24 17.10
C SER A 559 -21.96 8.78 16.62
N MET A 560 -20.89 8.24 16.08
CA MET A 560 -20.82 6.87 15.53
C MET A 560 -20.36 5.83 16.55
N TRP A 561 -19.33 6.14 17.32
CA TRP A 561 -18.65 5.15 18.18
C TRP A 561 -18.70 5.49 19.67
N GLY A 562 -18.94 6.74 20.01
CA GLY A 562 -19.04 7.23 21.39
C GLY A 562 -17.96 8.26 21.75
N GLU A 563 -18.02 8.75 22.97
CA GLU A 563 -17.18 9.83 23.49
C GLU A 563 -15.69 9.50 23.35
N ASN A 564 -14.92 10.47 22.87
CA ASN A 564 -13.47 10.37 22.65
C ASN A 564 -13.05 9.22 21.71
N ALA A 565 -13.88 8.86 20.73
CA ALA A 565 -13.52 7.89 19.71
C ALA A 565 -12.39 8.37 18.80
N PHE A 566 -12.31 9.68 18.56
CA PHE A 566 -11.31 10.32 17.70
C PHE A 566 -10.78 11.57 18.39
N ASP A 567 -9.48 11.59 18.63
CA ASP A 567 -8.80 12.74 19.19
C ASP A 567 -8.34 13.71 18.11
N PRO A 568 -8.33 15.02 18.37
CA PRO A 568 -7.60 15.96 17.55
C PRO A 568 -6.12 15.59 17.47
N VAL A 569 -5.47 15.96 16.38
CA VAL A 569 -4.02 15.77 16.22
C VAL A 569 -3.28 16.32 17.43
N LYS A 570 -2.32 15.55 17.91
CA LYS A 570 -1.47 15.88 19.06
C LYS A 570 -2.21 16.10 20.38
N HIS A 571 -3.42 15.62 20.48
CA HIS A 571 -4.20 15.75 21.73
C HIS A 571 -4.94 14.43 22.00
N TYR A 572 -4.34 13.58 22.82
CA TYR A 572 -4.86 12.24 23.09
C TYR A 572 -5.54 12.17 24.45
N THR A 573 -6.68 11.48 24.46
CA THR A 573 -7.30 10.98 25.68
C THR A 573 -6.95 9.48 25.87
N ALA A 574 -7.14 8.96 27.09
CA ALA A 574 -6.90 7.55 27.37
C ALA A 574 -7.69 6.61 26.45
N MET A 575 -7.18 5.40 26.24
CA MET A 575 -7.89 4.35 25.52
C MET A 575 -9.25 4.07 26.14
N ASN A 576 -10.22 3.81 25.28
CA ASN A 576 -11.59 3.52 25.68
C ASN A 576 -12.29 2.61 24.67
N VAL A 577 -13.49 2.15 25.00
CA VAL A 577 -14.29 1.28 24.13
C VAL A 577 -14.64 1.96 22.79
N ALA A 578 -14.86 3.26 22.78
CA ALA A 578 -15.19 3.98 21.55
C ALA A 578 -14.02 3.96 20.55
N LYS A 579 -12.78 4.12 21.02
CA LYS A 579 -11.57 3.98 20.20
C LYS A 579 -11.38 2.55 19.67
N ALA A 580 -11.66 1.55 20.50
CA ALA A 580 -11.59 0.15 20.06
C ALA A 580 -12.64 -0.17 18.96
N LYS A 581 -13.87 0.33 19.12
CA LYS A 581 -14.91 0.24 18.10
C LYS A 581 -14.51 0.94 16.81
N PHE A 582 -13.94 2.13 16.91
CA PHE A 582 -13.45 2.86 15.76
C PHE A 582 -12.31 2.11 15.07
N ALA A 583 -11.34 1.56 15.81
CA ALA A 583 -10.28 0.74 15.24
C ALA A 583 -10.84 -0.49 14.49
N LYS A 584 -11.76 -1.22 15.11
CA LYS A 584 -12.45 -2.34 14.44
C LYS A 584 -13.12 -1.90 13.14
N TRP A 585 -13.89 -0.82 13.20
CA TRP A 585 -14.56 -0.27 12.03
C TRP A 585 -13.57 0.09 10.90
N CYS A 586 -12.45 0.71 11.23
CA CYS A 586 -11.40 1.03 10.27
C CYS A 586 -10.89 -0.21 9.53
N LEU A 587 -10.57 -1.29 10.26
CA LEU A 587 -10.10 -2.53 9.64
C LEU A 587 -11.18 -3.22 8.81
N VAL A 588 -12.41 -3.28 9.31
CA VAL A 588 -13.53 -3.86 8.58
C VAL A 588 -13.78 -3.11 7.27
N LYS A 589 -13.82 -1.78 7.31
CA LYS A 589 -13.98 -0.96 6.10
C LYS A 589 -12.80 -1.08 5.15
N ASN A 590 -11.56 -1.18 5.66
CA ASN A 590 -10.41 -1.43 4.81
C ASN A 590 -10.54 -2.77 4.06
N VAL A 591 -10.81 -3.85 4.78
CA VAL A 591 -11.01 -5.17 4.19
C VAL A 591 -12.19 -5.19 3.21
N LEU A 592 -13.26 -4.45 3.53
CA LEU A 592 -14.39 -4.27 2.63
C LEU A 592 -13.96 -3.62 1.31
N HIS A 593 -13.26 -2.49 1.39
CA HIS A 593 -12.83 -1.76 0.20
C HIS A 593 -11.89 -2.60 -0.66
N ASP A 594 -10.96 -3.32 -0.05
CA ASP A 594 -10.01 -4.17 -0.74
C ASP A 594 -10.64 -5.45 -1.31
N SER A 595 -11.76 -5.89 -0.72
CA SER A 595 -12.57 -7.00 -1.25
C SER A 595 -13.53 -6.55 -2.37
N LEU A 596 -14.11 -5.36 -2.27
CA LEU A 596 -14.89 -4.73 -3.33
C LEU A 596 -14.00 -4.19 -4.47
N THR A 597 -12.71 -4.02 -4.20
CA THR A 597 -11.70 -3.34 -5.02
C THR A 597 -12.05 -1.89 -5.36
N VAL A 598 -12.59 -1.18 -4.38
CA VAL A 598 -12.81 0.26 -4.43
C VAL A 598 -11.62 1.03 -3.82
N CYS A 599 -11.56 2.32 -4.07
CA CYS A 599 -10.42 3.15 -3.69
C CYS A 599 -10.52 3.64 -2.24
N ASN A 600 -9.59 3.24 -1.37
CA ASN A 600 -9.51 3.69 0.03
C ASN A 600 -9.25 5.21 0.19
N TRP A 601 -8.78 5.88 -0.85
CA TRP A 601 -8.68 7.34 -0.87
C TRP A 601 -10.03 8.03 -1.11
N MET A 602 -10.98 7.31 -1.66
CA MET A 602 -12.33 7.79 -1.89
C MET A 602 -13.26 7.39 -0.75
N PHE A 603 -13.30 6.13 -0.43
CA PHE A 603 -14.19 5.53 0.57
C PHE A 603 -13.49 5.36 1.93
N PRO A 604 -14.23 5.34 3.04
CA PRO A 604 -15.67 5.53 3.16
C PRO A 604 -16.06 7.01 3.05
N LEU A 605 -17.30 7.28 2.69
CA LEU A 605 -17.84 8.64 2.54
C LEU A 605 -18.60 9.10 3.79
N LEU A 606 -17.96 9.02 4.97
CA LEU A 606 -18.56 9.45 6.24
C LEU A 606 -18.78 10.96 6.34
N VAL A 607 -17.92 11.71 5.71
CA VAL A 607 -17.92 13.18 5.76
C VAL A 607 -17.99 13.78 4.36
N SER A 608 -18.55 14.97 4.28
CA SER A 608 -18.71 15.75 3.05
C SER A 608 -18.18 17.17 3.28
N PRO A 609 -17.65 17.87 2.27
CA PRO A 609 -17.34 19.29 2.38
C PRO A 609 -18.60 20.18 2.39
N ASP A 610 -19.79 19.62 2.23
CA ASP A 610 -21.04 20.38 2.15
C ASP A 610 -21.50 20.86 3.54
N VAL A 611 -21.26 22.14 3.81
CA VAL A 611 -21.68 22.79 5.05
C VAL A 611 -23.19 22.76 5.26
N ASN A 612 -24.00 22.70 4.19
CA ASN A 612 -25.46 22.65 4.31
C ASN A 612 -25.97 21.28 4.77
N LYS A 613 -25.14 20.26 4.70
CA LYS A 613 -25.37 18.92 5.24
C LYS A 613 -24.66 18.68 6.57
N ASP A 614 -24.24 19.74 7.22
CA ASP A 614 -23.45 19.67 8.46
C ASP A 614 -22.20 18.77 8.33
N TYR A 615 -21.61 18.78 7.14
CA TYR A 615 -20.45 17.96 6.78
C TYR A 615 -20.66 16.44 6.84
N LEU A 616 -21.91 15.98 6.91
CA LEU A 616 -22.21 14.55 6.91
C LEU A 616 -22.21 13.97 5.50
N GLY A 617 -21.59 12.81 5.37
CA GLY A 617 -21.63 11.98 4.17
C GLY A 617 -22.71 10.91 4.23
N ASP A 618 -22.41 9.75 3.66
CA ASP A 618 -23.28 8.58 3.67
C ASP A 618 -22.44 7.32 3.79
N SER A 619 -22.47 6.66 4.93
CA SER A 619 -21.68 5.44 5.22
C SER A 619 -22.20 4.20 4.50
N SER A 620 -23.43 4.26 3.94
CA SER A 620 -24.08 3.12 3.29
C SER A 620 -23.78 3.02 1.78
N ILE A 621 -22.93 3.90 1.23
CA ILE A 621 -22.66 3.94 -0.21
C ILE A 621 -22.14 2.60 -0.73
N GLU A 622 -21.24 1.96 -0.02
CA GLU A 622 -20.66 0.68 -0.44
C GLU A 622 -21.72 -0.42 -0.55
N SER A 623 -22.66 -0.47 0.40
CA SER A 623 -23.75 -1.44 0.36
C SER A 623 -24.77 -1.12 -0.73
N GLN A 624 -25.03 0.15 -1.01
CA GLN A 624 -25.86 0.58 -2.14
C GLN A 624 -25.24 0.19 -3.47
N MET A 625 -23.93 0.47 -3.68
CA MET A 625 -23.22 0.05 -4.89
C MET A 625 -23.24 -1.48 -5.06
N PHE A 626 -22.95 -2.21 -3.98
CA PHE A 626 -22.93 -3.66 -4.00
C PHE A 626 -24.31 -4.23 -4.37
N SER A 627 -25.37 -3.75 -3.71
CA SER A 627 -26.74 -4.22 -3.95
C SER A 627 -27.19 -3.95 -5.38
N LEU A 628 -26.94 -2.74 -5.91
CA LEU A 628 -27.34 -2.38 -7.28
C LEU A 628 -26.57 -3.20 -8.33
N VAL A 629 -25.27 -3.39 -8.15
CA VAL A 629 -24.47 -4.11 -9.13
C VAL A 629 -24.75 -5.61 -9.09
N THR A 630 -24.83 -6.20 -7.90
CA THR A 630 -24.95 -7.66 -7.76
C THR A 630 -26.40 -8.18 -7.78
N GLY A 631 -27.38 -7.34 -7.43
CA GLY A 631 -28.77 -7.74 -7.21
C GLY A 631 -28.99 -8.46 -5.88
N ILE A 632 -27.98 -8.50 -5.02
CA ILE A 632 -28.09 -9.03 -3.66
C ILE A 632 -28.37 -7.85 -2.74
N GLU A 633 -29.63 -7.71 -2.33
CA GLU A 633 -29.99 -6.68 -1.37
C GLU A 633 -29.21 -6.91 -0.07
N THR A 634 -28.41 -5.94 0.31
CA THR A 634 -27.44 -6.08 1.41
C THR A 634 -27.38 -4.76 2.17
N SER A 635 -27.68 -4.82 3.45
CA SER A 635 -27.49 -3.67 4.35
C SER A 635 -26.01 -3.38 4.61
N GLU A 636 -25.70 -2.20 5.12
CA GLU A 636 -24.33 -1.84 5.53
C GLU A 636 -23.75 -2.87 6.50
N GLN A 637 -24.50 -3.25 7.54
CA GLN A 637 -24.06 -4.22 8.53
C GLN A 637 -23.81 -5.61 7.94
N GLU A 638 -24.66 -6.09 7.05
CA GLU A 638 -24.47 -7.39 6.41
C GLU A 638 -23.25 -7.41 5.51
N LEU A 639 -22.95 -6.28 4.86
CA LEU A 639 -21.76 -6.15 4.03
C LEU A 639 -20.50 -6.04 4.90
N ASP A 640 -20.56 -5.32 6.01
CA ASP A 640 -19.50 -5.24 7.01
C ASP A 640 -19.23 -6.62 7.65
N ASP A 641 -20.27 -7.40 7.96
CA ASP A 641 -20.12 -8.78 8.46
C ASP A 641 -19.41 -9.71 7.45
N LYS A 642 -19.65 -9.52 6.14
CA LYS A 642 -18.88 -10.25 5.11
C LYS A 642 -17.40 -9.83 5.08
N ALA A 643 -17.10 -8.55 5.27
CA ALA A 643 -15.74 -8.06 5.37
C ALA A 643 -15.06 -8.52 6.66
N GLU A 644 -15.78 -8.50 7.79
CA GLU A 644 -15.28 -9.02 9.06
C GLU A 644 -14.95 -10.53 8.96
N ARG A 645 -15.73 -11.32 8.22
CA ARG A 645 -15.36 -12.70 7.91
C ARG A 645 -13.97 -12.80 7.28
N VAL A 646 -13.66 -11.96 6.30
CA VAL A 646 -12.34 -11.94 5.66
C VAL A 646 -11.25 -11.53 6.65
N LEU A 647 -11.52 -10.53 7.50
CA LEU A 647 -10.59 -10.09 8.55
C LEU A 647 -10.32 -11.19 9.59
N GLN A 648 -11.35 -11.93 10.02
CA GLN A 648 -11.20 -13.08 10.89
C GLN A 648 -10.39 -14.20 10.23
N LEU A 649 -10.58 -14.44 8.94
CA LEU A 649 -9.78 -15.40 8.17
C LEU A 649 -8.32 -14.94 8.04
N HIS A 650 -8.07 -13.64 7.81
CA HIS A 650 -6.72 -13.05 7.82
C HIS A 650 -6.02 -13.35 9.15
N ARG A 651 -6.69 -13.08 10.28
CA ARG A 651 -6.11 -13.35 11.61
C ARG A 651 -5.85 -14.83 11.84
N ALA A 652 -6.81 -15.68 11.49
CA ALA A 652 -6.65 -17.14 11.60
C ALA A 652 -5.48 -17.65 10.75
N LEU A 653 -5.28 -17.08 9.56
CA LEU A 653 -4.17 -17.43 8.68
C LEU A 653 -2.82 -16.96 9.24
N THR A 654 -2.76 -15.79 9.88
CA THR A 654 -1.57 -15.32 10.58
C THR A 654 -1.17 -16.28 11.70
N VAL A 655 -2.13 -16.68 12.55
CA VAL A 655 -1.92 -17.68 13.61
C VAL A 655 -1.41 -19.02 13.03
N LEU A 656 -2.03 -19.47 11.94
CA LEU A 656 -1.65 -20.72 11.26
C LEU A 656 -0.22 -20.66 10.71
N GLN A 657 0.16 -19.54 10.09
CA GLN A 657 1.48 -19.36 9.49
C GLN A 657 2.60 -19.27 10.52
N MET A 658 2.36 -18.54 11.59
CA MET A 658 3.33 -18.38 12.68
C MET A 658 3.44 -19.63 13.54
N LYS A 659 2.39 -20.48 13.58
CA LYS A 659 2.23 -21.59 14.54
C LYS A 659 2.38 -21.12 15.99
N GLU A 660 1.92 -19.91 16.26
CA GLU A 660 2.07 -19.22 17.52
C GLU A 660 0.68 -18.98 18.15
N PRO A 661 0.36 -19.63 19.27
CA PRO A 661 -0.92 -19.41 19.95
C PRO A 661 -0.97 -18.12 20.76
N ASP A 662 0.16 -17.52 21.11
CA ASP A 662 0.25 -16.25 21.82
C ASP A 662 0.60 -15.11 20.86
N GLN A 663 -0.39 -14.69 20.09
CA GLN A 663 -0.23 -13.59 19.15
C GLN A 663 -0.02 -12.25 19.86
N ARG A 664 -0.61 -12.09 21.05
CA ARG A 664 -0.52 -10.85 21.81
C ARG A 664 0.93 -10.47 22.10
N ASN A 665 1.73 -11.43 22.55
CA ASN A 665 3.12 -11.19 22.94
C ASN A 665 4.14 -11.45 21.83
N ASN A 666 3.75 -12.14 20.75
CA ASN A 666 4.67 -12.54 19.68
C ASN A 666 4.37 -11.92 18.32
N HIS A 667 3.27 -11.20 18.21
CA HIS A 667 2.88 -10.52 16.96
C HIS A 667 2.38 -9.09 17.19
N ASP A 668 1.51 -8.86 18.18
CA ASP A 668 0.74 -7.62 18.34
C ASP A 668 1.52 -6.60 19.17
N GLU A 669 2.69 -6.20 18.67
CA GLU A 669 3.59 -5.26 19.32
C GLU A 669 3.87 -4.04 18.45
N LEU A 670 4.07 -2.90 19.08
CA LEU A 670 4.60 -1.70 18.47
C LEU A 670 6.12 -1.62 18.67
N CYS A 671 6.76 -0.83 17.83
CA CYS A 671 8.17 -0.47 18.03
C CYS A 671 8.40 0.26 19.35
N GLU A 672 9.51 -0.02 20.02
CA GLU A 672 9.86 0.64 21.27
C GLU A 672 9.91 2.17 21.15
N TRP A 673 10.44 2.68 20.05
CA TRP A 673 10.56 4.12 19.84
C TRP A 673 9.21 4.86 19.78
N VAL A 674 8.11 4.18 19.45
CA VAL A 674 6.76 4.76 19.43
C VAL A 674 6.36 5.25 20.81
N TYR A 675 6.77 4.55 21.85
CA TYR A 675 6.44 4.90 23.24
C TYR A 675 7.27 6.06 23.78
N ASP A 676 8.41 6.33 23.16
CA ASP A 676 9.32 7.39 23.58
C ASP A 676 9.60 8.44 22.51
N MET A 677 8.87 8.36 21.41
CA MET A 677 8.95 9.30 20.31
C MET A 677 8.78 10.74 20.80
N ASP A 678 9.54 11.65 20.20
CA ASP A 678 9.38 13.07 20.47
C ASP A 678 7.96 13.52 20.14
N PRO A 679 7.21 14.01 21.13
CA PRO A 679 5.84 14.44 20.93
C PRO A 679 5.67 15.55 19.89
N GLU A 680 6.70 16.35 19.61
CA GLU A 680 6.66 17.34 18.53
C GLU A 680 6.57 16.70 17.14
N ALA A 681 6.97 15.45 17.02
CA ALA A 681 7.03 14.80 15.72
C ALA A 681 5.66 14.32 15.22
N ALA A 682 4.87 13.64 16.05
CA ALA A 682 3.60 13.06 15.60
C ALA A 682 2.48 13.04 16.64
N PHE A 683 2.81 12.95 17.92
CA PHE A 683 1.82 12.80 19.00
C PHE A 683 1.90 13.95 19.98
N GLY A 684 0.76 14.44 20.42
CA GLY A 684 0.65 15.44 21.50
C GLY A 684 0.98 16.87 21.10
N ASP A 685 0.54 17.81 21.93
CA ASP A 685 0.88 19.22 21.82
C ASP A 685 2.18 19.50 22.57
N GLU A 686 3.17 20.08 21.86
CA GLU A 686 4.38 20.65 22.45
C GLU A 686 5.12 19.71 23.42
N GLY A 687 5.29 18.47 23.07
CA GLY A 687 6.07 17.55 23.88
C GLY A 687 5.36 16.98 25.12
N THR A 688 4.05 17.06 25.21
CA THR A 688 3.33 16.72 26.45
C THR A 688 2.68 15.35 26.47
N ILE A 689 2.38 14.75 25.30
CA ILE A 689 1.64 13.49 25.22
C ILE A 689 2.41 12.46 24.40
N LYS A 690 2.73 11.37 25.04
CA LYS A 690 3.38 10.19 24.45
C LYS A 690 2.39 9.06 24.34
N MET A 691 2.65 8.12 23.43
CA MET A 691 1.99 6.83 23.43
C MET A 691 2.33 6.12 24.76
N ASP A 692 1.33 5.78 25.53
CA ASP A 692 1.50 5.09 26.80
C ASP A 692 1.35 3.58 26.58
N ARG A 693 2.31 2.81 27.08
CA ARG A 693 2.34 1.35 26.91
C ARG A 693 1.16 0.67 27.59
N ASP A 694 0.86 1.06 28.83
CA ASP A 694 -0.25 0.44 29.57
C ASP A 694 -1.59 0.79 28.91
N ASP A 695 -1.69 1.99 28.36
CA ASP A 695 -2.87 2.45 27.60
C ASP A 695 -3.04 1.67 26.28
N ILE A 696 -1.96 1.39 25.57
CA ILE A 696 -2.02 0.50 24.37
C ILE A 696 -2.38 -0.93 24.75
N GLN A 697 -1.88 -1.46 25.85
CA GLN A 697 -2.27 -2.78 26.33
C GLN A 697 -3.76 -2.84 26.71
N LEU A 698 -4.28 -1.79 27.34
CA LEU A 698 -5.73 -1.64 27.57
C LEU A 698 -6.49 -1.59 26.23
N GLY A 699 -5.95 -0.86 25.27
CA GLY A 699 -6.51 -0.77 23.91
C GLY A 699 -6.61 -2.13 23.24
N LEU A 700 -5.57 -2.98 23.34
CA LEU A 700 -5.60 -4.35 22.83
C LEU A 700 -6.69 -5.17 23.53
N ASP A 701 -6.83 -5.08 24.85
CA ASP A 701 -7.90 -5.78 25.59
C ASP A 701 -9.29 -5.42 25.07
N LEU A 702 -9.54 -4.14 24.91
CA LEU A 702 -10.82 -3.61 24.42
C LEU A 702 -11.05 -3.99 22.95
N PHE A 703 -10.01 -3.92 22.13
CA PHE A 703 -10.08 -4.28 20.72
C PHE A 703 -10.33 -5.78 20.52
N TYR A 704 -9.64 -6.66 21.27
CA TYR A 704 -9.88 -8.10 21.20
C TYR A 704 -11.31 -8.45 21.62
N GLU A 705 -11.85 -7.76 22.62
CA GLU A 705 -13.25 -7.94 23.02
C GLU A 705 -14.21 -7.58 21.89
N GLU A 706 -13.99 -6.42 21.21
CA GLU A 706 -14.79 -6.01 20.06
C GLU A 706 -14.66 -6.95 18.85
N MET A 707 -13.49 -7.58 18.69
CA MET A 707 -13.22 -8.54 17.61
C MET A 707 -13.68 -9.98 17.96
N GLY A 708 -14.05 -10.25 19.21
CA GLY A 708 -14.34 -11.59 19.69
C GLY A 708 -13.10 -12.49 19.74
N TRP A 709 -11.94 -11.91 20.00
CA TRP A 709 -10.66 -12.61 20.19
C TRP A 709 -10.40 -12.85 21.67
N ASP A 710 -9.65 -13.87 21.97
CA ASP A 710 -9.20 -14.14 23.33
C ASP A 710 -8.23 -13.07 23.82
N LYS A 711 -8.53 -12.44 24.96
CA LYS A 711 -7.74 -11.32 25.48
C LYS A 711 -6.31 -11.70 25.86
N ALA A 712 -6.10 -12.92 26.31
CA ALA A 712 -4.77 -13.35 26.74
C ALA A 712 -3.85 -13.63 25.54
N THR A 713 -4.41 -14.08 24.45
CA THR A 713 -3.63 -14.56 23.31
C THR A 713 -3.78 -13.73 22.03
N GLY A 714 -4.83 -12.93 21.90
CA GLY A 714 -5.16 -12.21 20.66
C GLY A 714 -5.63 -13.12 19.51
N VAL A 715 -5.95 -14.37 19.77
CA VAL A 715 -6.42 -15.34 18.78
C VAL A 715 -7.95 -15.35 18.71
N PRO A 716 -8.58 -15.44 17.53
CA PRO A 716 -10.02 -15.55 17.42
C PRO A 716 -10.56 -16.76 18.22
N THR A 717 -11.64 -16.57 18.96
CA THR A 717 -12.29 -17.68 19.65
C THR A 717 -13.03 -18.59 18.66
N ARG A 718 -13.26 -19.88 19.04
CA ARG A 718 -14.09 -20.79 18.23
C ARG A 718 -15.46 -20.19 17.94
N ALA A 719 -16.11 -19.62 18.96
CA ALA A 719 -17.43 -19.00 18.82
C ALA A 719 -17.42 -17.86 17.77
N THR A 720 -16.38 -17.06 17.75
CA THR A 720 -16.23 -15.99 16.75
C THR A 720 -16.03 -16.55 15.34
N LEU A 721 -15.15 -17.53 15.16
CA LEU A 721 -14.94 -18.15 13.86
C LEU A 721 -16.21 -18.81 13.33
N GLU A 722 -16.97 -19.53 14.17
CA GLU A 722 -18.23 -20.16 13.80
C GLU A 722 -19.32 -19.12 13.46
N ARG A 723 -19.40 -18.02 14.19
CA ARG A 723 -20.32 -16.90 13.88
C ARG A 723 -20.12 -16.38 12.45
N PHE A 724 -18.87 -16.34 11.98
CA PHE A 724 -18.53 -15.87 10.63
C PHE A 724 -18.46 -17.02 9.60
N ASN A 725 -19.01 -18.21 9.89
CA ASN A 725 -18.95 -19.39 9.03
C ASN A 725 -17.49 -19.84 8.71
N LEU A 726 -16.59 -19.67 9.65
CA LEU A 726 -15.19 -20.10 9.59
C LEU A 726 -14.91 -21.30 10.52
N GLY A 727 -15.89 -22.15 10.80
CA GLY A 727 -15.74 -23.34 11.63
C GLY A 727 -14.62 -24.26 11.15
N TYR A 728 -14.42 -24.37 9.84
CA TYR A 728 -13.30 -25.12 9.26
C TYR A 728 -11.92 -24.56 9.68
N ALA A 729 -11.83 -23.22 9.88
CA ALA A 729 -10.61 -22.59 10.37
C ALA A 729 -10.42 -22.86 11.86
N ALA A 730 -11.50 -22.82 12.66
CA ALA A 730 -11.46 -23.20 14.06
C ALA A 730 -10.98 -24.65 14.22
N ASP A 731 -11.55 -25.60 13.46
CA ASP A 731 -11.17 -27.03 13.51
C ASP A 731 -9.69 -27.21 13.15
N LYS A 732 -9.18 -26.50 12.14
CA LYS A 732 -7.77 -26.56 11.75
C LYS A 732 -6.87 -26.05 12.87
N LEU A 733 -7.14 -24.87 13.43
CA LEU A 733 -6.34 -24.29 14.51
C LEU A 733 -6.38 -25.13 15.77
N GLU A 734 -7.56 -25.64 16.16
CA GLU A 734 -7.70 -26.55 17.32
C GLU A 734 -6.90 -27.82 17.15
N SER A 735 -6.94 -28.43 15.96
CA SER A 735 -6.17 -29.65 15.67
C SER A 735 -4.65 -29.50 15.81
N LEU A 736 -4.17 -28.23 15.74
CA LEU A 736 -2.77 -27.86 15.90
C LEU A 736 -2.43 -27.28 17.28
N GLY A 737 -3.42 -27.21 18.19
CA GLY A 737 -3.24 -26.58 19.51
C GLY A 737 -3.04 -25.06 19.47
N LEU A 738 -3.51 -24.40 18.43
CA LEU A 738 -3.36 -22.97 18.19
C LEU A 738 -4.62 -22.17 18.56
N LEU A 739 -5.72 -22.82 18.88
CA LEU A 739 -6.96 -22.18 19.29
C LEU A 739 -7.00 -22.05 20.82
N PRO A 740 -7.44 -20.90 21.37
CA PRO A 740 -7.62 -20.76 22.82
C PRO A 740 -8.65 -21.76 23.35
N ALA A 741 -8.47 -22.19 24.62
CA ALA A 741 -9.29 -23.21 25.26
C ALA A 741 -10.75 -22.77 25.44
#